data_53e5de04f98febc8b1acac5ec4205370
#
_entry.id   53e5de04f98febc8b1acac5ec4205370
#
_cell.length_a   1.000
_cell.length_b   1.000
_cell.length_c   1.000
_cell.angle_alpha   90.00
_cell.angle_beta   90.00
_cell.angle_gamma   90.00
#
_symmetry.space_group_name_H-M   'P 1'
#
loop_
_entity.id
_entity.type
_entity.pdbx_description
1 polymer ?
#
loop_
_entity_poly.entity_id
_entity_poly.type
_entity_poly.pdbx_seq_one_letter_code
_entity_poly.pdbx_strand_id
1 'polypeptide(L)'
;MNISYNWLKEYVNFDLTPDEVAEALTSIGLETGGVEEVQTIKGGLEGIVIGEVLTCEPHPNSDHMHVTTVNLGQGEPVQIVCGAANVAAGQKVVVATLGTKLYDGEECFTIKKSKLRGIESMGMICAEDEIGIGNSHEGIIVLPADAVPGTPAKDYFNIKSEYVLEVDITPNRADACSHYGVARDLYAYLIQNGKQATLKRPSVEAFKVDNHDMDIAIEVENTEACPRYAGVSIKGVTVKESPEWLQNKLRLIGVRPINNIVDITNYILHAYGQPLHCFDADKIKGGKIVVKTVAEGTTFVTLDEVERKLSDKDLMICNTEEPMCIAGVFGGLDSGTTEQTVDVFLESAYFNPTWVRKTARRHGLSTDSSFRFERGIDPNGTIYALKEAALLVQELAGGTISSEIKDNYPAPIADFTVELNYEKVHSLIGKTIPVETIKSIVTSLEMKIVNETPGGLTLQVPPYRVDVQRDCDVVEDILRIYGYNNVEIPTTLKSSLTTKGEVDYSQKLQNLISEQLVGCGFNEILNNSLTAASYYEGLETYKNENLVYLMNPLSNDLNVMRQTLLFGGLESIQHNSNRKNADLKFFEFGNCYFYNAEKKNPEKVLAAYAEEYHLGLWVTGKRVSNSWAHPDENSSVYELKAYVLNIFTRLGLNFGNVVFGNLTNDIYSTAISVHTRGGKLLATFGIISKKIQKAFDIDNEVYYAEINWKELMKAIKSAKVNFKELSKFPAVKRDLALLIDKNIQFAEIEKIAYETEKKLLKEVELFDVYEGKNLEPGKKSYAVSFLLQDESATLNDKQIDKIMSKLIANLENKLGAKLR
;
A
#
# COMPACT_ATOMS: atom_id res chain seq x y z
N MET A 1 -4.15 12.80 -9.65
CA MET A 1 -5.22 13.51 -10.40
C MET A 1 -4.75 14.91 -10.73
N ASN A 2 -4.92 15.34 -11.98
CA ASN A 2 -4.47 16.65 -12.43
C ASN A 2 -5.54 17.71 -12.17
N ILE A 3 -5.15 18.81 -11.50
CA ILE A 3 -5.99 19.94 -11.16
C ILE A 3 -5.41 21.19 -11.81
N SER A 4 -6.20 21.86 -12.67
CA SER A 4 -5.83 23.14 -13.25
C SER A 4 -6.01 24.24 -12.21
N TYR A 5 -4.96 25.05 -12.02
CA TYR A 5 -4.95 26.15 -11.08
C TYR A 5 -5.97 27.26 -11.44
N ASN A 6 -6.08 27.60 -12.75
CA ASN A 6 -7.04 28.61 -13.19
C ASN A 6 -8.48 28.08 -13.14
N TRP A 7 -8.70 26.80 -13.44
CA TRP A 7 -10.01 26.19 -13.28
C TRP A 7 -10.45 26.14 -11.81
N LEU A 8 -9.50 25.85 -10.88
CA LEU A 8 -9.75 25.92 -9.45
C LEU A 8 -10.23 27.31 -9.00
N LYS A 9 -9.64 28.39 -9.56
CA LYS A 9 -10.04 29.78 -9.29
C LYS A 9 -11.46 30.13 -9.74
N GLU A 10 -12.07 29.36 -10.63
CA GLU A 10 -13.46 29.56 -11.01
C GLU A 10 -14.42 29.20 -9.87
N TYR A 11 -14.03 28.29 -8.98
CA TYR A 11 -14.83 27.83 -7.86
C TYR A 11 -14.51 28.52 -6.53
N VAL A 12 -13.25 28.84 -6.28
CA VAL A 12 -12.81 29.53 -5.05
C VAL A 12 -11.85 30.66 -5.38
N ASN A 13 -12.12 31.85 -4.87
CA ASN A 13 -11.26 33.00 -5.08
C ASN A 13 -10.10 33.00 -4.07
N PHE A 14 -8.87 33.16 -4.55
CA PHE A 14 -7.66 33.27 -3.75
C PHE A 14 -6.53 33.98 -4.50
N ASP A 15 -5.54 34.47 -3.73
CA ASP A 15 -4.35 35.15 -4.26
C ASP A 15 -3.05 34.37 -4.04
N LEU A 16 -3.16 33.08 -3.64
CA LEU A 16 -2.01 32.19 -3.47
C LEU A 16 -1.37 31.87 -4.82
N THR A 17 -0.06 31.77 -4.87
CA THR A 17 0.68 31.23 -6.03
C THR A 17 0.42 29.73 -6.20
N PRO A 18 0.74 29.13 -7.37
CA PRO A 18 0.60 27.68 -7.57
C PRO A 18 1.34 26.84 -6.53
N ASP A 19 2.55 27.24 -6.14
CA ASP A 19 3.34 26.54 -5.12
C ASP A 19 2.71 26.68 -3.73
N GLU A 20 2.22 27.85 -3.36
CA GLU A 20 1.49 28.06 -2.11
C GLU A 20 0.18 27.25 -2.04
N VAL A 21 -0.51 27.08 -3.18
CA VAL A 21 -1.68 26.19 -3.26
C VAL A 21 -1.27 24.73 -3.05
N ALA A 22 -0.18 24.27 -3.65
CA ALA A 22 0.37 22.93 -3.47
C ALA A 22 0.72 22.65 -2.01
N GLU A 23 1.40 23.60 -1.34
CA GLU A 23 1.70 23.51 0.09
C GLU A 23 0.42 23.49 0.94
N ALA A 24 -0.55 24.33 0.64
CA ALA A 24 -1.83 24.38 1.35
C ALA A 24 -2.58 23.03 1.23
N LEU A 25 -2.72 22.51 0.02
CA LEU A 25 -3.40 21.23 -0.23
C LEU A 25 -2.69 20.07 0.49
N THR A 26 -1.36 19.99 0.38
CA THR A 26 -0.57 18.98 1.08
C THR A 26 -0.76 19.08 2.60
N SER A 27 -0.78 20.29 3.16
CA SER A 27 -0.94 20.52 4.60
C SER A 27 -2.28 20.03 5.17
N ILE A 28 -3.31 19.96 4.32
CA ILE A 28 -4.65 19.52 4.70
C ILE A 28 -4.98 18.09 4.22
N GLY A 29 -3.96 17.33 3.77
CA GLY A 29 -4.08 15.91 3.43
C GLY A 29 -4.44 15.62 1.97
N LEU A 30 -4.31 16.59 1.07
CA LEU A 30 -4.34 16.43 -0.38
C LEU A 30 -2.92 16.60 -0.92
N GLU A 31 -2.11 15.53 -0.79
CA GLU A 31 -0.71 15.56 -1.18
C GLU A 31 -0.54 15.98 -2.64
N THR A 32 0.28 17.01 -2.88
CA THR A 32 0.59 17.48 -4.22
C THR A 32 2.00 17.04 -4.59
N GLY A 33 2.10 16.11 -5.56
CA GLY A 33 3.36 15.50 -6.00
C GLY A 33 4.19 16.42 -6.90
N GLY A 34 3.53 17.38 -7.60
CA GLY A 34 4.20 18.33 -8.48
C GLY A 34 3.31 19.47 -8.93
N VAL A 35 3.97 20.54 -9.39
CA VAL A 35 3.35 21.69 -10.05
C VAL A 35 4.02 21.85 -11.42
N GLU A 36 3.27 21.70 -12.49
CA GLU A 36 3.77 21.84 -13.86
C GLU A 36 3.21 23.10 -14.50
N GLU A 37 4.10 23.95 -15.03
CA GLU A 37 3.70 25.08 -15.85
C GLU A 37 3.44 24.60 -17.28
N VAL A 38 2.19 24.68 -17.71
CA VAL A 38 1.75 24.35 -19.06
C VAL A 38 1.60 25.65 -19.85
N GLN A 39 2.47 25.85 -20.80
CA GLN A 39 2.44 27.01 -21.70
C GLN A 39 1.44 26.73 -22.83
N THR A 40 0.46 27.60 -23.00
CA THR A 40 -0.49 27.55 -24.13
C THR A 40 0.21 27.66 -25.50
N ILE A 41 1.32 28.37 -25.53
CA ILE A 41 2.22 28.48 -26.67
C ILE A 41 3.61 28.02 -26.22
N LYS A 42 4.20 27.04 -26.90
CA LYS A 42 5.50 26.48 -26.57
C LYS A 42 6.58 27.56 -26.57
N GLY A 43 7.27 27.73 -25.43
CA GLY A 43 8.26 28.80 -25.24
C GLY A 43 7.69 30.10 -24.72
N GLY A 44 6.35 30.22 -24.46
CA GLY A 44 5.70 31.36 -23.80
C GLY A 44 5.93 32.73 -24.44
N LEU A 45 6.31 32.78 -25.71
CA LEU A 45 6.72 33.98 -26.49
C LEU A 45 7.90 34.74 -25.81
N GLU A 46 8.75 34.07 -25.04
CA GLU A 46 9.91 34.72 -24.42
C GLU A 46 10.92 35.21 -25.46
N GLY A 47 11.38 36.46 -25.29
CA GLY A 47 12.30 37.12 -26.26
C GLY A 47 11.63 37.65 -27.51
N ILE A 48 10.31 37.53 -27.64
CA ILE A 48 9.52 38.09 -28.75
C ILE A 48 8.91 39.42 -28.26
N VAL A 49 9.09 40.46 -29.04
CA VAL A 49 8.62 41.83 -28.72
C VAL A 49 7.91 42.45 -29.88
N ILE A 50 7.11 43.48 -29.60
CA ILE A 50 6.52 44.33 -30.68
C ILE A 50 7.62 45.26 -31.19
N GLY A 51 7.75 45.33 -32.51
CA GLY A 51 8.66 46.23 -33.21
C GLY A 51 7.94 47.21 -34.16
N GLU A 52 8.61 48.29 -34.53
CA GLU A 52 8.15 49.19 -35.59
C GLU A 52 9.17 49.24 -36.70
N VAL A 53 8.71 48.93 -37.91
CA VAL A 53 9.57 49.02 -39.13
C VAL A 53 9.75 50.47 -39.51
N LEU A 54 10.94 51.00 -39.26
CA LEU A 54 11.29 52.42 -39.59
C LEU A 54 11.56 52.59 -41.09
N THR A 55 12.38 51.70 -41.67
CA THR A 55 12.72 51.69 -43.09
C THR A 55 12.55 50.26 -43.67
N CYS A 56 12.20 50.22 -44.93
CA CYS A 56 12.06 48.94 -45.68
C CYS A 56 12.58 49.16 -47.08
N GLU A 57 13.77 48.63 -47.45
CA GLU A 57 14.41 48.77 -48.71
C GLU A 57 14.57 47.39 -49.40
N PRO A 58 14.51 47.31 -50.74
CA PRO A 58 14.78 46.06 -51.44
C PRO A 58 16.21 45.56 -51.16
N HIS A 59 16.35 44.25 -50.96
CA HIS A 59 17.64 43.62 -50.70
C HIS A 59 18.53 43.67 -51.95
N PRO A 60 19.79 44.18 -51.91
CA PRO A 60 20.61 44.43 -53.10
C PRO A 60 20.96 43.13 -53.90
N ASN A 61 20.92 41.99 -53.27
CA ASN A 61 21.26 40.68 -53.81
C ASN A 61 20.09 39.67 -53.82
N SER A 62 18.83 40.15 -53.70
CA SER A 62 17.64 39.30 -53.75
C SER A 62 16.46 40.08 -54.34
N ASP A 63 15.63 39.35 -55.06
CA ASP A 63 14.44 39.84 -55.78
C ASP A 63 13.16 39.79 -54.93
N HIS A 64 13.22 39.09 -53.79
CA HIS A 64 12.06 38.91 -52.89
C HIS A 64 12.32 39.28 -51.43
N MET A 65 13.56 39.61 -51.05
CA MET A 65 13.84 40.01 -49.67
C MET A 65 13.90 41.53 -49.52
N HIS A 66 13.67 41.98 -48.29
CA HIS A 66 13.78 43.38 -47.89
C HIS A 66 14.75 43.52 -46.71
N VAL A 67 15.52 44.62 -46.73
CA VAL A 67 16.35 45.03 -45.58
C VAL A 67 15.53 46.04 -44.78
N THR A 68 15.23 45.75 -43.54
CA THR A 68 14.42 46.59 -42.66
C THR A 68 15.26 47.11 -41.50
N THR A 69 14.97 48.34 -41.06
CA THR A 69 15.45 48.84 -39.78
C THR A 69 14.27 48.88 -38.81
N VAL A 70 14.36 48.17 -37.71
CA VAL A 70 13.23 47.98 -36.78
C VAL A 70 13.56 48.56 -35.42
N ASN A 71 12.66 49.37 -34.91
CA ASN A 71 12.71 49.93 -33.56
C ASN A 71 12.04 48.93 -32.62
N LEU A 72 12.80 48.47 -31.61
CA LEU A 72 12.31 47.50 -30.59
C LEU A 72 11.91 48.16 -29.27
N GLY A 73 11.71 49.49 -29.27
CA GLY A 73 11.28 50.25 -28.10
C GLY A 73 12.41 50.58 -27.13
N GLN A 74 13.53 49.93 -27.19
CA GLN A 74 14.71 50.17 -26.35
C GLN A 74 16.00 50.02 -27.18
N GLY A 75 17.00 50.89 -26.95
CA GLY A 75 18.27 50.88 -27.63
C GLY A 75 18.23 51.48 -29.03
N GLU A 76 19.27 51.21 -29.88
CA GLU A 76 19.30 51.61 -31.26
C GLU A 76 18.47 50.68 -32.14
N PRO A 77 17.81 51.17 -33.19
CA PRO A 77 17.09 50.34 -34.13
C PRO A 77 17.95 49.25 -34.74
N VAL A 78 17.44 48.04 -34.91
CA VAL A 78 18.17 46.86 -35.40
C VAL A 78 17.86 46.60 -36.86
N GLN A 79 18.86 46.13 -37.58
CA GLN A 79 18.70 45.69 -38.97
C GLN A 79 18.21 44.24 -39.01
N ILE A 80 17.10 44.01 -39.71
CA ILE A 80 16.52 42.66 -39.92
C ILE A 80 16.23 42.47 -41.39
N VAL A 81 16.64 41.34 -41.95
CA VAL A 81 16.33 40.94 -43.34
C VAL A 81 15.06 40.11 -43.30
N CYS A 82 14.03 40.54 -44.02
CA CYS A 82 12.73 39.90 -44.09
C CYS A 82 12.43 39.41 -45.51
N GLY A 83 11.95 38.16 -45.62
CA GLY A 83 11.55 37.57 -46.90
C GLY A 83 10.04 37.69 -47.21
N ALA A 84 9.25 38.21 -46.32
CA ALA A 84 7.81 38.29 -46.49
C ALA A 84 7.41 39.44 -47.42
N ALA A 85 6.47 39.17 -48.32
CA ALA A 85 6.02 40.11 -49.33
C ALA A 85 5.19 41.28 -48.74
N ASN A 86 4.63 41.11 -47.56
CA ASN A 86 3.76 42.08 -46.92
C ASN A 86 4.50 43.07 -45.94
N VAL A 87 5.83 42.99 -45.84
CA VAL A 87 6.61 43.90 -45.00
C VAL A 87 6.70 45.31 -45.62
N ALA A 88 6.43 46.35 -44.84
CA ALA A 88 6.53 47.76 -45.26
C ALA A 88 6.94 48.69 -44.11
N ALA A 89 7.51 49.85 -44.46
CA ALA A 89 7.85 50.88 -43.48
C ALA A 89 6.58 51.43 -42.81
N GLY A 90 6.68 51.76 -41.51
CA GLY A 90 5.57 52.24 -40.68
C GLY A 90 4.75 51.17 -40.02
N GLN A 91 4.94 49.88 -40.37
CA GLN A 91 4.17 48.79 -39.77
C GLN A 91 4.66 48.46 -38.34
N LYS A 92 3.69 48.09 -37.47
CA LYS A 92 3.93 47.42 -36.19
C LYS A 92 3.97 45.93 -36.44
N VAL A 93 5.01 45.27 -35.98
CA VAL A 93 5.30 43.85 -36.30
C VAL A 93 5.75 43.10 -35.05
N VAL A 94 5.69 41.76 -35.13
CA VAL A 94 6.18 40.90 -34.06
C VAL A 94 7.60 40.42 -34.39
N VAL A 95 8.51 40.63 -33.46
CA VAL A 95 9.95 40.41 -33.71
C VAL A 95 10.54 39.44 -32.67
N ALA A 96 11.12 38.34 -33.14
CA ALA A 96 11.96 37.48 -32.34
C ALA A 96 13.38 38.05 -32.26
N THR A 97 13.82 38.40 -31.06
CA THR A 97 15.15 39.01 -30.82
C THR A 97 16.25 37.93 -30.82
N LEU A 98 17.52 38.38 -30.79
CA LEU A 98 18.66 37.43 -30.69
C LEU A 98 18.59 36.64 -29.37
N GLY A 99 18.73 35.30 -29.48
CA GLY A 99 18.62 34.35 -28.34
C GLY A 99 17.23 33.76 -28.15
N THR A 100 16.20 34.32 -28.82
CA THR A 100 14.83 33.75 -28.80
C THR A 100 14.81 32.34 -29.34
N LYS A 101 14.10 31.44 -28.69
CA LYS A 101 13.82 30.10 -29.16
C LYS A 101 12.44 30.05 -29.82
N LEU A 102 12.39 29.62 -31.08
CA LEU A 102 11.16 29.34 -31.81
C LEU A 102 10.99 27.83 -31.95
N TYR A 103 9.76 27.35 -32.01
CA TYR A 103 9.40 25.94 -32.02
C TYR A 103 8.58 25.58 -33.26
N ASP A 104 8.96 24.49 -33.91
CA ASP A 104 8.17 23.85 -34.96
C ASP A 104 7.91 22.39 -34.53
N GLY A 105 6.72 22.14 -34.02
CA GLY A 105 6.39 20.85 -33.37
C GLY A 105 7.33 20.52 -32.20
N GLU A 106 8.08 19.44 -32.33
CA GLU A 106 9.10 19.03 -31.32
C GLU A 106 10.47 19.69 -31.53
N GLU A 107 10.73 20.26 -32.70
CA GLU A 107 12.00 20.89 -33.04
C GLU A 107 12.06 22.32 -32.48
N CYS A 108 13.26 22.74 -32.12
CA CYS A 108 13.52 24.07 -31.56
C CYS A 108 14.74 24.69 -32.24
N PHE A 109 14.64 25.93 -32.69
CA PHE A 109 15.77 26.67 -33.21
C PHE A 109 15.93 28.02 -32.51
N THR A 110 17.15 28.45 -32.34
CA THR A 110 17.46 29.71 -31.64
C THR A 110 17.82 30.80 -32.67
N ILE A 111 17.20 31.98 -32.55
CA ILE A 111 17.50 33.15 -33.38
C ILE A 111 18.92 33.63 -33.09
N LYS A 112 19.76 33.58 -34.06
CA LYS A 112 21.17 34.01 -34.02
C LYS A 112 21.44 35.10 -35.03
N LYS A 113 22.43 35.94 -34.74
CA LYS A 113 22.95 36.88 -35.76
C LYS A 113 23.34 36.10 -37.01
N SER A 114 22.75 36.39 -38.15
CA SER A 114 22.93 35.72 -39.39
C SER A 114 23.31 36.66 -40.50
N LYS A 115 23.95 36.16 -41.58
CA LYS A 115 24.18 36.90 -42.82
C LYS A 115 23.37 36.28 -43.94
N LEU A 116 22.32 37.01 -44.40
CA LEU A 116 21.47 36.59 -45.49
C LEU A 116 21.96 37.28 -46.78
N ARG A 117 22.44 36.50 -47.74
CA ARG A 117 23.03 36.98 -48.99
C ARG A 117 23.98 38.20 -48.84
N GLY A 118 24.78 38.19 -47.77
CA GLY A 118 25.78 39.21 -47.45
C GLY A 118 25.36 40.33 -46.51
N ILE A 119 24.09 40.49 -46.23
CA ILE A 119 23.51 41.47 -45.28
C ILE A 119 23.28 40.85 -43.91
N GLU A 120 23.68 41.53 -42.85
CA GLU A 120 23.46 41.06 -41.45
C GLU A 120 22.00 41.20 -41.02
N SER A 121 21.47 40.17 -40.39
CA SER A 121 20.17 40.19 -39.75
C SER A 121 20.34 39.97 -38.25
N MET A 122 19.74 40.85 -37.39
CA MET A 122 19.85 40.87 -35.93
C MET A 122 18.54 40.44 -35.23
N GLY A 123 17.75 39.64 -35.90
CA GLY A 123 16.44 39.13 -35.44
C GLY A 123 15.65 38.57 -36.59
N MET A 124 14.37 38.25 -36.29
CA MET A 124 13.42 37.74 -37.29
C MET A 124 12.07 38.40 -37.04
N ILE A 125 11.43 38.91 -38.12
CA ILE A 125 10.02 39.36 -38.08
C ILE A 125 9.17 38.12 -38.34
N CYS A 126 8.21 37.81 -37.48
CA CYS A 126 7.53 36.52 -37.44
C CYS A 126 6.14 36.51 -38.07
N ALA A 127 5.79 35.39 -38.68
CA ALA A 127 4.44 34.98 -39.04
C ALA A 127 3.67 34.36 -37.87
N GLU A 128 2.39 34.09 -37.99
CA GLU A 128 1.55 33.52 -36.93
C GLU A 128 1.98 32.10 -36.55
N ASP A 129 2.24 31.25 -37.55
CA ASP A 129 2.63 29.86 -37.35
C ASP A 129 4.04 29.72 -36.74
N GLU A 130 4.96 30.66 -37.04
CA GLU A 130 6.32 30.66 -36.51
C GLU A 130 6.41 30.91 -35.02
N ILE A 131 5.39 31.56 -34.43
CA ILE A 131 5.32 31.84 -33.00
C ILE A 131 4.13 31.11 -32.33
N GLY A 132 3.39 30.30 -33.07
CA GLY A 132 2.34 29.43 -32.57
C GLY A 132 1.04 30.13 -32.10
N ILE A 133 0.78 31.38 -32.60
CA ILE A 133 -0.46 32.10 -32.27
C ILE A 133 -1.57 31.88 -33.33
N GLY A 134 -1.24 31.29 -34.46
CA GLY A 134 -2.16 30.98 -35.55
C GLY A 134 -1.56 29.98 -36.53
N ASN A 135 -2.24 29.74 -37.64
CA ASN A 135 -1.82 28.75 -38.67
C ASN A 135 -1.39 29.42 -39.98
N SER A 136 -1.40 30.76 -40.07
CA SER A 136 -1.09 31.45 -41.31
C SER A 136 0.41 31.65 -41.50
N HIS A 137 0.91 31.24 -42.69
CA HIS A 137 2.27 31.50 -43.17
C HIS A 137 2.28 32.44 -44.40
N GLU A 138 1.16 33.12 -44.68
CA GLU A 138 1.03 33.95 -45.87
C GLU A 138 1.79 35.28 -45.78
N GLY A 139 2.39 35.60 -44.63
CA GLY A 139 3.20 36.77 -44.37
C GLY A 139 3.43 37.01 -42.90
N ILE A 140 4.17 38.10 -42.63
CA ILE A 140 4.41 38.52 -41.23
C ILE A 140 3.16 39.06 -40.58
N ILE A 141 3.12 38.99 -39.24
CA ILE A 141 2.05 39.60 -38.44
C ILE A 141 2.19 41.11 -38.46
N VAL A 142 1.15 41.79 -38.99
CA VAL A 142 1.03 43.25 -38.96
C VAL A 142 0.01 43.65 -37.92
N LEU A 143 0.46 44.37 -36.90
CA LEU A 143 -0.37 44.80 -35.75
C LEU A 143 -1.01 46.16 -35.99
N PRO A 144 -2.09 46.50 -35.28
CA PRO A 144 -2.69 47.85 -35.25
C PRO A 144 -1.65 48.96 -34.94
N ALA A 145 -1.88 50.13 -35.47
CA ALA A 145 -0.92 51.23 -35.37
C ALA A 145 -0.69 51.73 -33.92
N ASP A 146 -1.56 51.45 -33.01
CA ASP A 146 -1.47 51.74 -31.57
C ASP A 146 -0.64 50.78 -30.76
N ALA A 147 -0.17 49.67 -31.36
CA ALA A 147 0.74 48.73 -30.72
C ALA A 147 2.08 49.44 -30.35
N VAL A 148 2.49 49.31 -29.09
CA VAL A 148 3.66 50.02 -28.52
C VAL A 148 4.92 49.18 -28.76
N PRO A 149 5.94 49.70 -29.50
CA PRO A 149 7.21 49.01 -29.69
C PRO A 149 7.91 48.75 -28.33
N GLY A 150 8.48 47.55 -28.17
CA GLY A 150 9.14 47.08 -26.99
C GLY A 150 8.21 46.37 -25.99
N THR A 151 6.90 46.35 -26.25
CA THR A 151 5.99 45.53 -25.44
C THR A 151 6.31 44.06 -25.68
N PRO A 152 6.48 43.22 -24.63
CA PRO A 152 6.62 41.76 -24.81
C PRO A 152 5.39 41.21 -25.53
N ALA A 153 5.61 40.34 -26.51
CA ALA A 153 4.51 39.73 -27.27
C ALA A 153 3.53 38.95 -26.40
N LYS A 154 4.05 38.29 -25.35
CA LYS A 154 3.20 37.59 -24.34
C LYS A 154 2.18 38.51 -23.67
N ASP A 155 2.57 39.75 -23.37
CA ASP A 155 1.70 40.72 -22.71
C ASP A 155 0.70 41.30 -23.71
N TYR A 156 1.15 41.56 -24.95
CA TYR A 156 0.30 42.07 -26.00
C TYR A 156 -0.81 41.08 -26.41
N PHE A 157 -0.46 39.80 -26.58
CA PHE A 157 -1.40 38.73 -26.90
C PHE A 157 -2.08 38.13 -25.66
N ASN A 158 -1.84 38.68 -24.47
CA ASN A 158 -2.42 38.26 -23.22
C ASN A 158 -2.25 36.73 -22.99
N ILE A 159 -1.04 36.22 -23.32
CA ILE A 159 -0.70 34.81 -23.12
C ILE A 159 -0.56 34.57 -21.63
N LYS A 160 -1.41 33.72 -21.09
CA LYS A 160 -1.38 33.33 -19.67
C LYS A 160 -0.76 31.97 -19.53
N SER A 161 0.16 31.82 -18.60
CA SER A 161 0.61 30.50 -18.16
C SER A 161 -0.52 29.82 -17.37
N GLU A 162 -0.66 28.54 -17.60
CA GLU A 162 -1.52 27.66 -16.82
C GLU A 162 -0.63 26.77 -15.96
N TYR A 163 -1.10 26.39 -14.77
CA TYR A 163 -0.40 25.48 -13.89
C TYR A 163 -1.29 24.29 -13.57
N VAL A 164 -0.69 23.11 -13.63
CA VAL A 164 -1.34 21.85 -13.28
C VAL A 164 -0.70 21.30 -12.01
N LEU A 165 -1.55 21.07 -11.00
CA LEU A 165 -1.15 20.44 -9.75
C LEU A 165 -1.46 18.96 -9.85
N GLU A 166 -0.48 18.10 -9.62
CA GLU A 166 -0.66 16.65 -9.51
C GLU A 166 -1.04 16.31 -8.06
N VAL A 167 -2.33 16.06 -7.84
CA VAL A 167 -2.89 15.77 -6.50
C VAL A 167 -3.13 14.28 -6.36
N ASP A 168 -2.53 13.67 -5.34
CA ASP A 168 -2.76 12.28 -4.97
C ASP A 168 -4.00 12.16 -4.08
N ILE A 169 -5.00 11.46 -4.60
CA ILE A 169 -6.27 11.25 -3.90
C ILE A 169 -6.31 9.84 -3.29
N THR A 170 -6.31 9.79 -1.98
CA THR A 170 -6.47 8.53 -1.24
C THR A 170 -7.89 7.96 -1.43
N PRO A 171 -8.08 6.63 -1.34
CA PRO A 171 -9.38 6.00 -1.60
C PRO A 171 -10.55 6.49 -0.71
N ASN A 172 -10.26 7.01 0.47
CA ASN A 172 -11.26 7.55 1.39
C ASN A 172 -11.71 8.99 1.03
N ARG A 173 -10.93 9.70 0.19
CA ARG A 173 -11.20 11.09 -0.19
C ARG A 173 -11.95 11.22 -1.52
N ALA A 174 -13.03 10.42 -1.68
CA ALA A 174 -13.91 10.48 -2.85
C ALA A 174 -14.47 11.89 -3.11
N ASP A 175 -14.72 12.65 -2.05
CA ASP A 175 -15.15 14.04 -2.06
C ASP A 175 -14.22 15.00 -2.80
N ALA A 176 -12.92 14.68 -2.86
CA ALA A 176 -11.86 15.47 -3.49
C ALA A 176 -11.54 15.02 -4.94
N CYS A 177 -12.27 14.05 -5.51
CA CYS A 177 -12.01 13.52 -6.87
C CYS A 177 -12.48 14.46 -8.00
N SER A 178 -12.45 15.78 -7.79
CA SER A 178 -12.86 16.80 -8.75
C SER A 178 -12.27 18.16 -8.43
N HIS A 179 -12.31 19.10 -9.39
CA HIS A 179 -11.89 20.48 -9.14
C HIS A 179 -12.71 21.15 -8.04
N TYR A 180 -14.03 20.96 -8.05
CA TYR A 180 -14.89 21.52 -6.99
C TYR A 180 -14.62 20.89 -5.62
N GLY A 181 -14.35 19.58 -5.58
CA GLY A 181 -13.99 18.89 -4.34
C GLY A 181 -12.69 19.43 -3.72
N VAL A 182 -11.65 19.63 -4.56
CA VAL A 182 -10.39 20.28 -4.11
C VAL A 182 -10.62 21.74 -3.72
N ALA A 183 -11.47 22.47 -4.47
CA ALA A 183 -11.82 23.86 -4.13
C ALA A 183 -12.49 23.98 -2.75
N ARG A 184 -13.31 23.01 -2.38
CA ARG A 184 -13.98 22.95 -1.06
C ARG A 184 -12.98 22.81 0.09
N ASP A 185 -12.01 21.93 -0.06
CA ASP A 185 -10.94 21.77 0.93
C ASP A 185 -10.04 23.01 1.01
N LEU A 186 -9.66 23.56 -0.14
CA LEU A 186 -8.88 24.79 -0.19
C LEU A 186 -9.66 25.98 0.44
N TYR A 187 -10.95 26.06 0.23
CA TYR A 187 -11.81 27.06 0.88
C TYR A 187 -11.77 26.93 2.41
N ALA A 188 -11.90 25.72 2.95
CA ALA A 188 -11.80 25.51 4.39
C ALA A 188 -10.43 25.92 4.95
N TYR A 189 -9.35 25.62 4.23
CA TYR A 189 -8.00 26.08 4.58
C TYR A 189 -7.89 27.59 4.60
N LEU A 190 -8.41 28.28 3.57
CA LEU A 190 -8.37 29.73 3.45
C LEU A 190 -9.11 30.41 4.60
N ILE A 191 -10.34 29.96 4.92
CA ILE A 191 -11.14 30.48 6.03
C ILE A 191 -10.42 30.28 7.36
N GLN A 192 -9.86 29.11 7.62
CA GLN A 192 -9.12 28.82 8.85
C GLN A 192 -7.88 29.71 9.00
N ASN A 193 -7.22 30.07 7.89
CA ASN A 193 -6.03 30.95 7.88
C ASN A 193 -6.39 32.45 7.77
N GLY A 194 -7.65 32.82 8.05
CA GLY A 194 -8.10 34.23 8.10
C GLY A 194 -8.15 34.93 6.74
N LYS A 195 -8.14 34.18 5.63
CA LYS A 195 -8.30 34.71 4.29
C LYS A 195 -9.78 34.86 3.96
N GLN A 196 -10.12 35.95 3.24
CA GLN A 196 -11.46 36.08 2.70
C GLN A 196 -11.59 35.23 1.44
N ALA A 197 -12.46 34.25 1.47
CA ALA A 197 -12.72 33.38 0.34
C ALA A 197 -14.22 33.14 0.18
N THR A 198 -14.64 32.82 -1.03
CA THR A 198 -15.99 32.38 -1.34
C THR A 198 -15.94 31.14 -2.22
N LEU A 199 -16.71 30.12 -1.86
CA LEU A 199 -16.89 28.91 -2.65
C LEU A 199 -18.17 29.03 -3.43
N LYS A 200 -18.12 28.86 -4.75
CA LYS A 200 -19.30 28.96 -5.63
C LYS A 200 -19.20 27.93 -6.76
N ARG A 201 -20.30 27.59 -7.31
CA ARG A 201 -20.43 26.83 -8.57
C ARG A 201 -21.43 27.52 -9.49
N PRO A 202 -21.38 27.29 -10.83
CA PRO A 202 -22.29 27.89 -11.78
C PRO A 202 -23.77 27.69 -11.41
N SER A 203 -24.64 28.66 -11.75
CA SER A 203 -26.08 28.52 -11.51
C SER A 203 -26.73 27.65 -12.58
N VAL A 204 -27.55 26.71 -12.16
CA VAL A 204 -28.36 25.87 -13.04
C VAL A 204 -29.84 26.31 -13.10
N GLU A 205 -30.13 27.48 -12.62
CA GLU A 205 -31.53 28.03 -12.59
C GLU A 205 -32.08 28.32 -13.99
N ALA A 206 -31.21 28.51 -14.98
CA ALA A 206 -31.59 28.66 -16.37
C ALA A 206 -32.18 27.39 -16.99
N PHE A 207 -32.01 26.21 -16.35
CA PHE A 207 -32.57 24.96 -16.83
C PHE A 207 -34.11 25.04 -16.89
N LYS A 208 -34.67 24.81 -18.06
CA LYS A 208 -36.11 24.72 -18.30
C LYS A 208 -36.38 23.68 -19.38
N VAL A 209 -37.51 23.02 -19.29
CA VAL A 209 -38.00 22.12 -20.33
C VAL A 209 -38.60 22.96 -21.45
N ASP A 210 -38.12 22.74 -22.68
CA ASP A 210 -38.58 23.49 -23.85
C ASP A 210 -39.85 22.86 -24.49
N ASN A 211 -39.90 21.52 -24.48
CA ASN A 211 -41.05 20.75 -24.98
C ASN A 211 -41.04 19.34 -24.35
N HIS A 212 -42.00 18.49 -24.73
CA HIS A 212 -42.14 17.10 -24.26
C HIS A 212 -42.20 16.11 -25.44
N ASP A 213 -41.39 16.37 -26.47
CA ASP A 213 -41.45 15.61 -27.73
C ASP A 213 -40.66 14.29 -27.66
N MET A 214 -39.88 14.05 -26.62
CA MET A 214 -39.09 12.84 -26.43
C MET A 214 -39.10 12.41 -24.97
N ASP A 215 -40.02 11.53 -24.62
CA ASP A 215 -40.16 10.99 -23.27
C ASP A 215 -39.61 9.56 -23.21
N ILE A 216 -38.40 9.40 -22.66
CA ILE A 216 -37.79 8.11 -22.43
C ILE A 216 -38.10 7.68 -21.01
N ALA A 217 -38.71 6.49 -20.85
CA ALA A 217 -39.04 5.96 -19.54
C ALA A 217 -37.81 5.35 -18.86
N ILE A 218 -37.79 5.40 -17.54
CA ILE A 218 -36.71 4.81 -16.72
C ILE A 218 -37.33 3.78 -15.79
N GLU A 219 -36.76 2.57 -15.78
CA GLU A 219 -37.04 1.51 -14.82
C GLU A 219 -35.77 1.01 -14.18
N VAL A 220 -35.72 0.95 -12.87
CA VAL A 220 -34.59 0.40 -12.10
C VAL A 220 -35.09 -0.85 -11.40
N GLU A 221 -34.72 -2.01 -11.92
CA GLU A 221 -35.08 -3.32 -11.33
C GLU A 221 -34.22 -3.65 -10.10
N ASN A 222 -32.96 -3.24 -10.08
CA ASN A 222 -32.03 -3.47 -8.97
C ASN A 222 -31.66 -2.18 -8.27
N THR A 223 -32.47 -1.80 -7.29
CA THR A 223 -32.28 -0.56 -6.49
C THR A 223 -31.14 -0.64 -5.46
N GLU A 224 -30.63 -1.84 -5.14
CA GLU A 224 -29.43 -1.99 -4.31
C GLU A 224 -28.18 -1.58 -5.10
N ALA A 225 -28.08 -2.04 -6.35
CA ALA A 225 -26.93 -1.76 -7.20
C ALA A 225 -27.01 -0.33 -7.81
N CYS A 226 -28.22 0.18 -8.03
CA CYS A 226 -28.48 1.53 -8.54
C CYS A 226 -29.49 2.26 -7.64
N PRO A 227 -29.06 2.87 -6.52
CA PRO A 227 -29.96 3.61 -5.61
C PRO A 227 -30.61 4.84 -6.25
N ARG A 228 -29.95 5.50 -7.21
CA ARG A 228 -30.49 6.67 -7.92
C ARG A 228 -30.10 6.61 -9.39
N TYR A 229 -31.07 6.87 -10.26
CA TYR A 229 -30.87 7.00 -11.69
C TYR A 229 -31.70 8.15 -12.23
N ALA A 230 -31.04 9.14 -12.82
CA ALA A 230 -31.71 10.29 -13.42
C ALA A 230 -31.30 10.46 -14.89
N GLY A 231 -32.17 11.04 -15.67
CA GLY A 231 -31.88 11.33 -17.06
C GLY A 231 -32.82 12.39 -17.65
N VAL A 232 -32.37 12.96 -18.77
CA VAL A 232 -33.10 13.98 -19.52
C VAL A 232 -32.85 13.79 -21.03
N SER A 233 -33.86 14.00 -21.82
CA SER A 233 -33.82 13.93 -23.29
C SER A 233 -33.59 15.30 -23.92
N ILE A 234 -32.68 15.36 -24.92
CA ILE A 234 -32.41 16.59 -25.68
C ILE A 234 -32.49 16.24 -27.18
N LYS A 235 -33.32 16.99 -27.93
CA LYS A 235 -33.53 16.80 -29.38
C LYS A 235 -32.83 17.87 -30.20
N GLY A 236 -32.40 17.46 -31.41
CA GLY A 236 -31.85 18.36 -32.41
C GLY A 236 -30.44 18.85 -32.11
N VAL A 237 -29.62 18.03 -31.46
CA VAL A 237 -28.20 18.34 -31.21
C VAL A 237 -27.39 18.19 -32.49
N THR A 238 -26.29 18.92 -32.58
CA THR A 238 -25.29 18.77 -33.62
C THR A 238 -23.97 18.36 -33.00
N VAL A 239 -23.55 17.10 -33.22
CA VAL A 239 -22.27 16.60 -32.77
C VAL A 239 -21.16 17.17 -33.68
N LYS A 240 -20.21 17.86 -33.07
CA LYS A 240 -19.09 18.54 -33.76
C LYS A 240 -17.91 18.66 -32.81
N GLU A 241 -16.81 19.17 -33.30
CA GLU A 241 -15.65 19.49 -32.48
C GLU A 241 -16.02 20.49 -31.37
N SER A 242 -15.46 20.26 -30.17
CA SER A 242 -15.66 21.14 -29.02
C SER A 242 -15.03 22.51 -29.21
N PRO A 243 -15.57 23.57 -28.60
CA PRO A 243 -14.90 24.87 -28.60
C PRO A 243 -13.54 24.77 -27.87
N GLU A 244 -12.63 25.62 -28.29
CA GLU A 244 -11.23 25.59 -27.85
C GLU A 244 -11.06 25.65 -26.32
N TRP A 245 -11.86 26.46 -25.62
CA TRP A 245 -11.80 26.57 -24.17
C TRP A 245 -12.07 25.22 -23.48
N LEU A 246 -13.00 24.43 -24.01
CA LEU A 246 -13.35 23.10 -23.44
C LEU A 246 -12.24 22.09 -23.75
N GLN A 247 -11.76 22.08 -24.98
CA GLN A 247 -10.64 21.23 -25.37
C GLN A 247 -9.39 21.51 -24.52
N ASN A 248 -9.06 22.80 -24.31
CA ASN A 248 -7.89 23.20 -23.53
C ASN A 248 -8.01 22.77 -22.07
N LYS A 249 -9.17 22.95 -21.41
CA LYS A 249 -9.38 22.45 -20.05
C LYS A 249 -9.18 20.94 -19.92
N LEU A 250 -9.66 20.16 -20.89
CA LEU A 250 -9.50 18.72 -20.90
C LEU A 250 -8.06 18.29 -21.17
N ARG A 251 -7.40 18.91 -22.17
CA ARG A 251 -5.98 18.63 -22.47
C ARG A 251 -5.06 18.90 -21.29
N LEU A 252 -5.29 19.99 -20.55
CA LEU A 252 -4.52 20.36 -19.35
C LEU A 252 -4.52 19.28 -18.29
N ILE A 253 -5.63 18.57 -18.13
CA ILE A 253 -5.74 17.49 -17.16
C ILE A 253 -5.41 16.10 -17.73
N GLY A 254 -4.92 16.04 -18.98
CA GLY A 254 -4.53 14.80 -19.65
C GLY A 254 -5.68 14.06 -20.33
N VAL A 255 -6.85 14.67 -20.49
CA VAL A 255 -8.00 14.07 -21.18
C VAL A 255 -7.99 14.49 -22.65
N ARG A 256 -8.05 13.52 -23.57
CA ARG A 256 -8.13 13.78 -25.01
C ARG A 256 -9.54 14.22 -25.42
N PRO A 257 -9.71 15.39 -26.01
CA PRO A 257 -11.00 15.82 -26.59
C PRO A 257 -11.46 14.89 -27.71
N ILE A 258 -12.76 14.67 -27.82
CA ILE A 258 -13.38 13.79 -28.82
C ILE A 258 -14.42 14.58 -29.65
N ASN A 259 -15.50 15.02 -29.01
CA ASN A 259 -16.54 15.86 -29.58
C ASN A 259 -17.28 16.61 -28.49
N ASN A 260 -18.08 17.61 -28.84
CA ASN A 260 -18.76 18.50 -27.91
C ASN A 260 -19.66 17.76 -26.88
N ILE A 261 -20.27 16.64 -27.23
CA ILE A 261 -21.13 15.86 -26.30
C ILE A 261 -20.30 15.09 -25.29
N VAL A 262 -19.33 14.30 -25.77
CA VAL A 262 -18.46 13.49 -24.90
C VAL A 262 -17.57 14.38 -24.01
N ASP A 263 -17.09 15.49 -24.57
CA ASP A 263 -16.24 16.43 -23.84
C ASP A 263 -17.00 17.16 -22.72
N ILE A 264 -18.28 17.45 -22.91
CA ILE A 264 -19.16 17.98 -21.85
C ILE A 264 -19.27 16.96 -20.71
N THR A 265 -19.49 15.67 -21.00
CA THR A 265 -19.59 14.64 -19.95
C THR A 265 -18.27 14.50 -19.19
N ASN A 266 -17.13 14.54 -19.88
CA ASN A 266 -15.79 14.54 -19.27
C ASN A 266 -15.54 15.81 -18.45
N TYR A 267 -15.94 16.97 -18.95
CA TYR A 267 -15.83 18.22 -18.21
C TYR A 267 -16.59 18.17 -16.87
N ILE A 268 -17.84 17.74 -16.87
CA ILE A 268 -18.67 17.60 -15.66
C ILE A 268 -18.08 16.60 -14.69
N LEU A 269 -17.55 15.48 -15.19
CA LEU A 269 -16.88 14.47 -14.39
C LEU A 269 -15.68 15.06 -13.62
N HIS A 270 -14.84 15.82 -14.30
CA HIS A 270 -13.66 16.43 -13.68
C HIS A 270 -13.97 17.70 -12.90
N ALA A 271 -15.04 18.39 -13.24
CA ALA A 271 -15.56 19.56 -12.51
C ALA A 271 -16.11 19.18 -11.13
N TYR A 272 -16.98 18.19 -11.07
CA TYR A 272 -17.82 17.90 -9.88
C TYR A 272 -17.66 16.47 -9.35
N GLY A 273 -16.93 15.59 -10.03
CA GLY A 273 -16.79 14.19 -9.62
C GLY A 273 -17.99 13.32 -9.95
N GLN A 274 -18.95 13.82 -10.76
CA GLN A 274 -20.12 13.10 -11.20
C GLN A 274 -19.92 12.56 -12.61
N PRO A 275 -19.71 11.24 -12.80
CA PRO A 275 -19.66 10.66 -14.13
C PRO A 275 -21.05 10.73 -14.78
N LEU A 276 -21.07 11.16 -16.04
CA LEU A 276 -22.25 11.18 -16.89
C LEU A 276 -22.07 10.25 -18.07
N HIS A 277 -23.17 9.73 -18.60
CA HIS A 277 -23.16 9.03 -19.88
C HIS A 277 -24.19 9.65 -20.83
N CYS A 278 -23.88 9.64 -22.11
CA CYS A 278 -24.77 10.16 -23.14
C CYS A 278 -25.03 9.05 -24.17
N PHE A 279 -26.28 8.65 -24.28
CA PHE A 279 -26.75 7.68 -25.26
C PHE A 279 -27.31 8.41 -26.51
N ASP A 280 -27.07 7.80 -27.66
CA ASP A 280 -27.86 8.10 -28.86
C ASP A 280 -29.29 7.63 -28.63
N ALA A 281 -30.25 8.55 -28.64
CA ALA A 281 -31.66 8.25 -28.32
C ALA A 281 -32.30 7.26 -29.30
N ASP A 282 -31.87 7.26 -30.55
CA ASP A 282 -32.35 6.31 -31.58
C ASP A 282 -31.94 4.86 -31.28
N LYS A 283 -30.90 4.65 -30.49
CA LYS A 283 -30.44 3.34 -30.02
C LYS A 283 -31.20 2.82 -28.79
N ILE A 284 -31.99 3.67 -28.15
CA ILE A 284 -32.82 3.27 -27.00
C ILE A 284 -34.13 2.65 -27.52
N LYS A 285 -34.01 1.38 -27.92
CA LYS A 285 -35.16 0.61 -28.46
C LYS A 285 -36.28 0.54 -27.43
N GLY A 286 -37.51 0.76 -27.91
CA GLY A 286 -38.72 0.76 -27.07
C GLY A 286 -38.87 2.02 -26.20
N GLY A 287 -38.05 3.08 -26.39
CA GLY A 287 -38.17 4.34 -25.67
C GLY A 287 -38.03 4.19 -24.15
N LYS A 288 -37.27 3.21 -23.69
CA LYS A 288 -37.16 2.88 -22.28
C LYS A 288 -35.76 2.43 -21.89
N ILE A 289 -35.26 2.97 -20.81
CA ILE A 289 -34.02 2.50 -20.11
C ILE A 289 -34.44 1.54 -19.00
N VAL A 290 -33.78 0.39 -18.93
CA VAL A 290 -33.97 -0.62 -17.88
C VAL A 290 -32.61 -0.91 -17.22
N VAL A 291 -32.46 -0.56 -15.94
CA VAL A 291 -31.25 -0.80 -15.18
C VAL A 291 -31.40 -2.12 -14.41
N LYS A 292 -30.66 -3.15 -14.85
CA LYS A 292 -30.80 -4.52 -14.35
C LYS A 292 -29.52 -5.33 -14.50
N THR A 293 -29.47 -6.50 -13.88
CA THR A 293 -28.47 -7.53 -14.21
C THR A 293 -28.94 -8.39 -15.38
N VAL A 294 -28.03 -9.04 -16.06
CA VAL A 294 -28.31 -9.94 -17.18
C VAL A 294 -27.87 -11.36 -16.87
N ALA A 295 -28.23 -12.31 -17.72
CA ALA A 295 -27.87 -13.71 -17.52
C ALA A 295 -26.34 -13.91 -17.59
N GLU A 296 -25.82 -14.82 -16.76
CA GLU A 296 -24.41 -15.21 -16.76
C GLU A 296 -23.95 -15.64 -18.15
N GLY A 297 -22.82 -15.13 -18.60
CA GLY A 297 -22.22 -15.43 -19.90
C GLY A 297 -22.81 -14.66 -21.09
N THR A 298 -23.71 -13.70 -20.85
CA THR A 298 -24.20 -12.79 -21.91
C THR A 298 -23.00 -12.09 -22.57
N THR A 299 -22.92 -12.12 -23.87
CA THR A 299 -21.86 -11.46 -24.65
C THR A 299 -22.17 -9.97 -24.81
N PHE A 300 -21.18 -9.12 -24.60
CA PHE A 300 -21.28 -7.66 -24.72
C PHE A 300 -19.99 -7.07 -25.29
N VAL A 301 -20.11 -6.18 -26.26
CA VAL A 301 -18.95 -5.48 -26.86
C VAL A 301 -18.86 -4.07 -26.29
N THR A 302 -17.74 -3.75 -25.70
CA THR A 302 -17.46 -2.46 -25.09
C THR A 302 -16.83 -1.48 -26.07
N LEU A 303 -16.76 -0.18 -25.71
CA LEU A 303 -16.21 0.91 -26.57
C LEU A 303 -14.77 0.69 -27.04
N ASP A 304 -14.01 -0.18 -26.38
CA ASP A 304 -12.66 -0.61 -26.77
C ASP A 304 -12.68 -1.78 -27.79
N GLU A 305 -13.83 -2.09 -28.37
CA GLU A 305 -14.08 -3.17 -29.33
C GLU A 305 -13.78 -4.58 -28.78
N VAL A 306 -13.69 -4.73 -27.45
CA VAL A 306 -13.43 -6.01 -26.79
C VAL A 306 -14.75 -6.70 -26.45
N GLU A 307 -14.90 -7.96 -26.90
CA GLU A 307 -16.00 -8.82 -26.52
C GLU A 307 -15.80 -9.33 -25.07
N ARG A 308 -16.78 -9.10 -24.21
CA ARG A 308 -16.76 -9.51 -22.81
C ARG A 308 -17.93 -10.42 -22.49
N LYS A 309 -17.70 -11.39 -21.60
CA LYS A 309 -18.77 -12.23 -21.03
C LYS A 309 -19.18 -11.64 -19.70
N LEU A 310 -20.43 -11.21 -19.63
CA LEU A 310 -21.01 -10.61 -18.45
C LEU A 310 -21.32 -11.67 -17.39
N SER A 311 -21.28 -11.25 -16.14
CA SER A 311 -21.76 -12.03 -15.00
C SER A 311 -23.19 -11.63 -14.63
N ASP A 312 -23.94 -12.54 -14.00
CA ASP A 312 -25.26 -12.26 -13.40
C ASP A 312 -25.21 -11.22 -12.26
N LYS A 313 -23.99 -10.82 -11.88
CA LYS A 313 -23.69 -9.76 -10.88
C LYS A 313 -23.18 -8.47 -11.50
N ASP A 314 -23.17 -8.34 -12.81
CA ASP A 314 -22.84 -7.10 -13.49
C ASP A 314 -24.13 -6.30 -13.71
N LEU A 315 -24.13 -5.06 -13.19
CA LEU A 315 -25.24 -4.15 -13.43
C LEU A 315 -25.10 -3.56 -14.83
N MET A 316 -26.19 -3.66 -15.60
CA MET A 316 -26.24 -3.18 -16.97
C MET A 316 -27.33 -2.11 -17.12
N ILE A 317 -27.03 -1.12 -17.95
CA ILE A 317 -28.03 -0.22 -18.49
C ILE A 317 -28.48 -0.81 -19.83
N CYS A 318 -29.74 -1.17 -19.93
CA CYS A 318 -30.32 -1.84 -21.09
C CYS A 318 -31.41 -0.96 -21.73
N ASN A 319 -31.68 -1.18 -23.01
CA ASN A 319 -32.94 -0.84 -23.61
C ASN A 319 -33.96 -2.03 -23.42
N THR A 320 -35.08 -2.05 -24.12
CA THR A 320 -36.03 -3.17 -23.97
C THR A 320 -35.56 -4.49 -24.57
N GLU A 321 -34.51 -4.51 -25.40
CA GLU A 321 -34.05 -5.67 -26.13
C GLU A 321 -32.67 -6.16 -25.70
N GLU A 322 -31.75 -5.24 -25.43
CA GLU A 322 -30.32 -5.57 -25.27
C GLU A 322 -29.60 -4.65 -24.25
N PRO A 323 -28.47 -5.11 -23.67
CA PRO A 323 -27.62 -4.26 -22.83
C PRO A 323 -26.89 -3.21 -23.66
N MET A 324 -26.78 -1.99 -23.14
CA MET A 324 -26.17 -0.83 -23.81
C MET A 324 -24.90 -0.33 -23.10
N CYS A 325 -24.78 -0.51 -21.77
CA CYS A 325 -23.64 -0.01 -21.00
C CYS A 325 -23.44 -0.86 -19.74
N ILE A 326 -22.18 -1.10 -19.36
CA ILE A 326 -21.84 -1.62 -18.03
C ILE A 326 -21.93 -0.46 -17.04
N ALA A 327 -22.95 -0.46 -16.20
CA ALA A 327 -23.31 0.66 -15.33
C ALA A 327 -22.13 1.16 -14.47
N GLY A 328 -21.77 2.42 -14.65
CA GLY A 328 -20.69 3.09 -13.92
C GLY A 328 -19.26 2.60 -14.26
N VAL A 329 -19.10 1.73 -15.24
CA VAL A 329 -17.80 1.17 -15.64
C VAL A 329 -17.42 1.54 -17.06
N PHE A 330 -18.18 1.07 -18.07
CA PHE A 330 -17.79 1.30 -19.46
C PHE A 330 -18.98 1.19 -20.43
N GLY A 331 -19.03 2.09 -21.42
CA GLY A 331 -20.07 2.12 -22.45
C GLY A 331 -19.97 0.96 -23.44
N GLY A 332 -21.09 0.66 -24.09
CA GLY A 332 -21.16 -0.28 -25.22
C GLY A 332 -20.86 0.41 -26.53
N LEU A 333 -20.34 -0.36 -27.49
CA LEU A 333 -19.91 0.13 -28.81
C LEU A 333 -21.09 0.75 -29.60
N ASP A 334 -22.26 0.11 -29.58
CA ASP A 334 -23.38 0.45 -30.45
C ASP A 334 -24.31 1.54 -29.90
N SER A 335 -24.18 1.91 -28.62
CA SER A 335 -25.12 2.83 -27.95
C SER A 335 -24.59 4.25 -27.73
N GLY A 336 -23.32 4.50 -28.04
CA GLY A 336 -22.67 5.80 -27.89
C GLY A 336 -23.07 6.80 -28.95
N THR A 337 -22.78 8.06 -28.71
CA THR A 337 -22.99 9.15 -29.64
C THR A 337 -21.97 9.13 -30.79
N THR A 338 -22.43 9.40 -31.99
CA THR A 338 -21.64 9.51 -33.22
C THR A 338 -21.83 10.87 -33.86
N GLU A 339 -21.10 11.21 -34.91
CA GLU A 339 -21.26 12.45 -35.68
C GLU A 339 -22.67 12.58 -36.35
N GLN A 340 -23.38 11.46 -36.45
CA GLN A 340 -24.75 11.41 -37.05
C GLN A 340 -25.82 11.49 -35.99
N THR A 341 -25.50 11.48 -34.71
CA THR A 341 -26.49 11.54 -33.62
C THR A 341 -27.14 12.93 -33.58
N VAL A 342 -28.47 12.95 -33.56
CA VAL A 342 -29.30 14.16 -33.54
C VAL A 342 -30.06 14.29 -32.22
N ASP A 343 -30.49 13.20 -31.65
CA ASP A 343 -31.23 13.14 -30.41
C ASP A 343 -30.44 12.37 -29.36
N VAL A 344 -30.36 12.90 -28.16
CA VAL A 344 -29.55 12.30 -27.09
C VAL A 344 -30.32 12.15 -25.78
N PHE A 345 -29.97 11.14 -25.01
CA PHE A 345 -30.40 10.96 -23.65
C PHE A 345 -29.17 11.04 -22.69
N LEU A 346 -29.19 12.06 -21.85
CA LEU A 346 -28.17 12.26 -20.82
C LEU A 346 -28.53 11.50 -19.54
N GLU A 347 -27.60 10.71 -19.06
CA GLU A 347 -27.66 9.96 -17.80
C GLU A 347 -26.83 10.63 -16.72
N SER A 348 -27.36 10.69 -15.51
CA SER A 348 -26.66 11.00 -14.28
C SER A 348 -27.15 10.08 -13.18
N ALA A 349 -26.31 9.19 -12.67
CA ALA A 349 -26.71 8.16 -11.73
C ALA A 349 -25.82 8.11 -10.49
N TYR A 350 -26.31 7.42 -9.45
CA TYR A 350 -25.52 6.97 -8.31
C TYR A 350 -25.57 5.44 -8.27
N PHE A 351 -24.46 4.80 -8.54
CA PHE A 351 -24.30 3.35 -8.46
C PHE A 351 -23.60 2.96 -7.16
N ASN A 352 -23.96 1.79 -6.63
CA ASN A 352 -23.36 1.27 -5.42
C ASN A 352 -21.85 0.99 -5.63
N PRO A 353 -20.96 1.60 -4.81
CA PRO A 353 -19.53 1.51 -4.97
C PRO A 353 -18.99 0.08 -5.01
N THR A 354 -19.56 -0.81 -4.20
CA THR A 354 -19.14 -2.23 -4.13
C THR A 354 -19.47 -2.99 -5.41
N TRP A 355 -20.63 -2.73 -6.02
CA TRP A 355 -21.04 -3.35 -7.28
C TRP A 355 -20.12 -2.91 -8.42
N VAL A 356 -19.91 -1.60 -8.56
CA VAL A 356 -19.00 -1.06 -9.59
C VAL A 356 -17.58 -1.63 -9.44
N ARG A 357 -17.03 -1.62 -8.22
CA ARG A 357 -15.68 -2.15 -7.94
C ARG A 357 -15.54 -3.62 -8.31
N LYS A 358 -16.53 -4.45 -7.97
CA LYS A 358 -16.51 -5.88 -8.27
C LYS A 358 -16.59 -6.14 -9.77
N THR A 359 -17.44 -5.41 -10.48
CA THR A 359 -17.58 -5.49 -11.94
C THR A 359 -16.32 -5.01 -12.66
N ALA A 360 -15.80 -3.84 -12.31
CA ALA A 360 -14.57 -3.28 -12.88
C ALA A 360 -13.39 -4.26 -12.72
N ARG A 361 -13.20 -4.84 -11.55
CA ARG A 361 -12.15 -5.85 -11.29
C ARG A 361 -12.37 -7.14 -12.08
N ARG A 362 -13.60 -7.62 -12.20
CA ARG A 362 -13.93 -8.84 -12.94
C ARG A 362 -13.53 -8.72 -14.40
N HIS A 363 -13.76 -7.57 -15.00
CA HIS A 363 -13.44 -7.30 -16.40
C HIS A 363 -12.06 -6.69 -16.63
N GLY A 364 -11.28 -6.42 -15.56
CA GLY A 364 -9.97 -5.77 -15.66
C GLY A 364 -10.04 -4.34 -16.20
N LEU A 365 -11.17 -3.64 -15.95
CA LEU A 365 -11.41 -2.29 -16.41
C LEU A 365 -11.08 -1.28 -15.30
N SER A 366 -10.37 -0.21 -15.68
CA SER A 366 -10.12 0.95 -14.83
C SER A 366 -10.38 2.21 -15.64
N THR A 367 -11.50 2.86 -15.41
CA THR A 367 -11.92 4.08 -16.12
C THR A 367 -12.06 5.23 -15.12
N ASP A 368 -12.04 6.47 -15.59
CA ASP A 368 -12.30 7.64 -14.76
C ASP A 368 -13.69 7.62 -14.09
N SER A 369 -14.65 7.00 -14.73
CA SER A 369 -15.98 6.74 -14.20
C SER A 369 -15.95 5.72 -13.06
N SER A 370 -15.39 4.53 -13.32
CA SER A 370 -15.30 3.46 -12.30
C SER A 370 -14.46 3.90 -11.09
N PHE A 371 -13.38 4.66 -11.32
CA PHE A 371 -12.54 5.23 -10.26
C PHE A 371 -13.33 6.08 -9.26
N ARG A 372 -14.30 6.86 -9.74
CA ARG A 372 -15.14 7.72 -8.89
C ARG A 372 -16.28 6.94 -8.25
N PHE A 373 -17.01 6.16 -9.03
CA PHE A 373 -18.13 5.37 -8.50
C PHE A 373 -17.68 4.35 -7.44
N GLU A 374 -16.55 3.67 -7.65
CA GLU A 374 -16.08 2.64 -6.70
C GLU A 374 -15.64 3.22 -5.34
N ARG A 375 -15.34 4.52 -5.28
CA ARG A 375 -15.01 5.26 -4.05
C ARG A 375 -16.22 5.89 -3.39
N GLY A 376 -17.29 6.09 -4.15
CA GLY A 376 -18.50 6.81 -3.73
C GLY A 376 -18.50 8.24 -4.24
N ILE A 377 -19.58 8.62 -4.88
CA ILE A 377 -19.82 9.99 -5.35
C ILE A 377 -20.93 10.64 -4.52
N ASP A 378 -21.23 11.91 -4.77
CA ASP A 378 -22.34 12.59 -4.11
C ASP A 378 -23.70 12.13 -4.67
N PRO A 379 -24.51 11.39 -3.91
CA PRO A 379 -25.84 10.98 -4.37
C PRO A 379 -26.79 12.16 -4.59
N ASN A 380 -26.53 13.32 -3.99
CA ASN A 380 -27.34 14.52 -4.10
C ASN A 380 -26.86 15.47 -5.20
N GLY A 381 -25.63 15.26 -5.71
CA GLY A 381 -25.03 16.03 -6.81
C GLY A 381 -25.59 15.69 -8.20
N THR A 382 -26.22 14.51 -8.36
CA THR A 382 -26.65 13.96 -9.66
C THR A 382 -27.53 14.94 -10.49
N ILE A 383 -28.50 15.57 -9.87
CA ILE A 383 -29.43 16.48 -10.57
C ILE A 383 -28.75 17.80 -10.94
N TYR A 384 -27.88 18.32 -10.09
CA TYR A 384 -27.11 19.51 -10.39
C TYR A 384 -26.24 19.27 -11.64
N ALA A 385 -25.45 18.19 -11.63
CA ALA A 385 -24.56 17.84 -12.73
C ALA A 385 -25.35 17.61 -14.04
N LEU A 386 -26.51 16.94 -13.97
CA LEU A 386 -27.37 16.71 -15.12
C LEU A 386 -27.91 18.01 -15.74
N LYS A 387 -28.35 18.95 -14.91
CA LYS A 387 -28.83 20.27 -15.36
C LYS A 387 -27.72 21.08 -16.03
N GLU A 388 -26.53 21.12 -15.43
CA GLU A 388 -25.41 21.86 -15.99
C GLU A 388 -24.97 21.25 -17.32
N ALA A 389 -24.86 19.91 -17.39
CA ALA A 389 -24.54 19.23 -18.66
C ALA A 389 -25.59 19.54 -19.76
N ALA A 390 -26.89 19.52 -19.41
CA ALA A 390 -27.94 19.82 -20.36
C ALA A 390 -27.86 21.27 -20.88
N LEU A 391 -27.56 22.23 -20.02
CA LEU A 391 -27.35 23.64 -20.41
C LEU A 391 -26.12 23.78 -21.32
N LEU A 392 -25.03 23.10 -21.01
CA LEU A 392 -23.82 23.09 -21.87
C LEU A 392 -24.10 22.43 -23.22
N VAL A 393 -24.89 21.37 -23.25
CA VAL A 393 -25.28 20.73 -24.52
C VAL A 393 -26.10 21.68 -25.36
N GLN A 394 -27.10 22.42 -24.77
CA GLN A 394 -27.83 23.43 -25.49
C GLN A 394 -26.93 24.55 -26.04
N GLU A 395 -25.97 25.00 -25.24
CA GLU A 395 -25.07 26.08 -25.63
C GLU A 395 -24.08 25.63 -26.74
N LEU A 396 -23.50 24.47 -26.63
CA LEU A 396 -22.39 24.05 -27.48
C LEU A 396 -22.78 23.12 -28.64
N ALA A 397 -23.86 22.37 -28.48
CA ALA A 397 -24.35 21.46 -29.50
C ALA A 397 -25.74 21.89 -30.06
N GLY A 398 -26.38 22.87 -29.48
CA GLY A 398 -27.76 23.24 -29.80
C GLY A 398 -28.77 22.27 -29.22
N GLY A 399 -29.92 22.21 -29.83
CA GLY A 399 -31.01 21.32 -29.41
C GLY A 399 -31.93 21.93 -28.36
N THR A 400 -32.98 21.20 -28.05
CA THR A 400 -34.01 21.57 -27.09
C THR A 400 -34.17 20.49 -26.02
N ILE A 401 -34.32 20.90 -24.77
CA ILE A 401 -34.62 19.98 -23.65
C ILE A 401 -36.05 19.48 -23.84
N SER A 402 -36.22 18.21 -24.16
CA SER A 402 -37.45 17.61 -24.70
C SER A 402 -38.14 16.64 -23.74
N SER A 403 -37.75 16.62 -22.48
CA SER A 403 -38.45 15.92 -21.41
C SER A 403 -38.24 16.59 -20.06
N GLU A 404 -39.10 16.28 -19.10
CA GLU A 404 -38.79 16.50 -17.68
C GLU A 404 -37.59 15.65 -17.28
N ILE A 405 -36.87 16.07 -16.24
CA ILE A 405 -35.87 15.19 -15.62
C ILE A 405 -36.61 14.02 -14.97
N LYS A 406 -36.33 12.83 -15.45
CA LYS A 406 -36.74 11.58 -14.79
C LYS A 406 -35.73 11.26 -13.70
N ASP A 407 -36.17 11.23 -12.46
CA ASP A 407 -35.33 10.94 -11.30
C ASP A 407 -35.93 9.78 -10.51
N ASN A 408 -35.33 8.59 -10.64
CA ASN A 408 -35.71 7.43 -9.87
C ASN A 408 -34.81 7.32 -8.62
N TYR A 409 -35.31 7.80 -7.47
CA TYR A 409 -34.63 7.82 -6.17
C TYR A 409 -35.58 7.34 -5.07
N PRO A 410 -35.91 6.04 -5.01
CA PRO A 410 -36.93 5.50 -4.13
C PRO A 410 -36.60 5.59 -2.64
N ALA A 411 -35.31 5.57 -2.29
CA ALA A 411 -34.83 5.66 -0.90
C ALA A 411 -33.69 6.69 -0.81
N PRO A 412 -34.00 7.97 -0.56
CA PRO A 412 -33.01 9.03 -0.44
C PRO A 412 -31.95 8.71 0.65
N ILE A 413 -30.69 8.86 0.30
CA ILE A 413 -29.57 8.67 1.22
C ILE A 413 -29.48 9.91 2.10
N ALA A 414 -29.67 9.73 3.41
CA ALA A 414 -29.63 10.82 4.39
C ALA A 414 -28.19 11.19 4.76
N ASP A 415 -28.02 12.44 5.24
CA ASP A 415 -26.78 12.88 5.87
C ASP A 415 -26.46 12.02 7.10
N PHE A 416 -25.18 11.77 7.36
CA PHE A 416 -24.75 11.04 8.57
C PHE A 416 -24.88 11.94 9.79
N THR A 417 -25.48 11.43 10.85
CA THR A 417 -25.59 12.17 12.11
C THR A 417 -24.42 11.80 13.03
N VAL A 418 -23.62 12.80 13.42
CA VAL A 418 -22.46 12.63 14.27
C VAL A 418 -22.56 13.51 15.50
N GLU A 419 -22.45 12.87 16.69
CA GLU A 419 -22.37 13.58 17.97
C GLU A 419 -20.89 13.87 18.29
N LEU A 420 -20.51 15.15 18.33
CA LEU A 420 -19.18 15.63 18.60
C LEU A 420 -19.08 16.19 20.02
N ASN A 421 -18.22 15.61 20.87
CA ASN A 421 -17.93 16.10 22.22
C ASN A 421 -16.66 16.93 22.23
N TYR A 422 -16.69 18.17 22.74
CA TYR A 422 -15.54 19.06 22.77
C TYR A 422 -14.37 18.55 23.61
N GLU A 423 -14.65 17.92 24.77
CA GLU A 423 -13.62 17.34 25.61
C GLU A 423 -12.88 16.22 24.89
N LYS A 424 -13.62 15.39 24.14
CA LYS A 424 -13.03 14.33 23.31
C LYS A 424 -12.18 14.91 22.17
N VAL A 425 -12.63 15.97 21.50
CA VAL A 425 -11.84 16.71 20.48
C VAL A 425 -10.51 17.14 21.08
N HIS A 426 -10.56 17.83 22.22
CA HIS A 426 -9.36 18.35 22.88
C HIS A 426 -8.42 17.24 23.35
N SER A 427 -8.97 16.13 23.87
CA SER A 427 -8.15 15.02 24.36
C SER A 427 -7.48 14.22 23.25
N LEU A 428 -8.15 14.04 22.10
CA LEU A 428 -7.58 13.35 20.94
C LEU A 428 -6.52 14.19 20.23
N ILE A 429 -6.77 15.49 20.08
CA ILE A 429 -5.81 16.41 19.42
C ILE A 429 -4.64 16.73 20.37
N GLY A 430 -4.86 16.69 21.67
CA GLY A 430 -3.85 17.07 22.66
C GLY A 430 -3.72 18.59 22.89
N LYS A 431 -4.62 19.37 22.29
CA LYS A 431 -4.69 20.85 22.39
C LYS A 431 -6.13 21.32 22.53
N THR A 432 -6.37 22.33 23.33
CA THR A 432 -7.66 23.00 23.40
C THR A 432 -7.83 23.93 22.21
N ILE A 433 -8.82 23.64 21.35
CA ILE A 433 -9.20 24.48 20.20
C ILE A 433 -10.44 25.27 20.59
N PRO A 434 -10.49 26.58 20.31
CA PRO A 434 -11.69 27.41 20.58
C PRO A 434 -12.93 26.83 19.88
N VAL A 435 -14.07 26.82 20.56
CA VAL A 435 -15.32 26.28 20.02
C VAL A 435 -15.72 26.96 18.71
N GLU A 436 -15.55 28.28 18.60
CA GLU A 436 -15.86 29.00 17.36
C GLU A 436 -14.96 28.57 16.18
N THR A 437 -13.71 28.20 16.45
CA THR A 437 -12.80 27.64 15.44
C THR A 437 -13.31 26.27 14.98
N ILE A 438 -13.71 25.41 15.92
CA ILE A 438 -14.30 24.10 15.59
C ILE A 438 -15.53 24.29 14.71
N LYS A 439 -16.45 25.18 15.10
CA LYS A 439 -17.68 25.48 14.35
C LYS A 439 -17.36 26.01 12.95
N SER A 440 -16.40 26.92 12.85
CA SER A 440 -15.96 27.50 11.57
C SER A 440 -15.42 26.40 10.63
N ILE A 441 -14.60 25.50 11.15
CA ILE A 441 -14.02 24.42 10.36
C ILE A 441 -15.09 23.47 9.86
N VAL A 442 -15.94 22.94 10.73
CA VAL A 442 -16.97 21.97 10.31
C VAL A 442 -17.97 22.60 9.32
N THR A 443 -18.31 23.87 9.52
CA THR A 443 -19.21 24.60 8.60
C THR A 443 -18.54 24.85 7.24
N SER A 444 -17.25 25.19 7.21
CA SER A 444 -16.50 25.40 5.96
C SER A 444 -16.35 24.10 5.15
N LEU A 445 -16.44 22.93 5.79
CA LEU A 445 -16.49 21.60 5.17
C LEU A 445 -17.93 21.15 4.84
N GLU A 446 -18.90 22.08 4.82
CA GLU A 446 -20.32 21.85 4.51
C GLU A 446 -21.05 20.90 5.49
N MET A 447 -20.49 20.65 6.69
CA MET A 447 -21.22 19.95 7.76
C MET A 447 -22.21 20.90 8.42
N LYS A 448 -23.47 20.46 8.59
CA LYS A 448 -24.51 21.27 9.20
C LYS A 448 -24.56 21.04 10.71
N ILE A 449 -24.52 22.12 11.48
CA ILE A 449 -24.74 22.08 12.94
C ILE A 449 -26.25 22.09 13.15
N VAL A 450 -26.83 20.97 13.62
CA VAL A 450 -28.28 20.84 13.88
C VAL A 450 -28.64 21.06 15.33
N ASN A 451 -27.70 20.82 16.23
CA ASN A 451 -27.88 21.11 17.66
C ASN A 451 -26.53 21.51 18.29
N GLU A 452 -26.57 22.41 19.26
CA GLU A 452 -25.42 22.88 20.01
C GLU A 452 -25.74 22.80 21.51
N THR A 453 -24.77 22.26 22.25
CA THR A 453 -24.79 22.17 23.71
C THR A 453 -23.50 22.73 24.30
N PRO A 454 -23.44 23.05 25.61
CA PRO A 454 -22.18 23.45 26.23
C PRO A 454 -21.05 22.38 26.13
N GLY A 455 -21.40 21.11 25.92
CA GLY A 455 -20.46 19.99 25.83
C GLY A 455 -20.11 19.54 24.42
N GLY A 456 -20.83 20.01 23.38
CA GLY A 456 -20.57 19.53 22.02
C GLY A 456 -21.62 19.92 21.00
N LEU A 457 -21.51 19.32 19.81
CA LEU A 457 -22.33 19.58 18.63
C LEU A 457 -22.96 18.27 18.12
N THR A 458 -24.18 18.38 17.59
CA THR A 458 -24.76 17.36 16.72
C THR A 458 -24.61 17.85 15.28
N LEU A 459 -23.91 17.08 14.45
CA LEU A 459 -23.61 17.42 13.05
C LEU A 459 -24.39 16.52 12.09
N GLN A 460 -24.81 17.10 10.99
CA GLN A 460 -25.18 16.37 9.78
C GLN A 460 -24.04 16.48 8.77
N VAL A 461 -23.45 15.35 8.45
CA VAL A 461 -22.32 15.23 7.52
C VAL A 461 -22.86 14.78 6.16
N PRO A 462 -22.58 15.50 5.06
CA PRO A 462 -23.06 15.15 3.74
C PRO A 462 -22.64 13.74 3.30
N PRO A 463 -23.48 12.98 2.58
CA PRO A 463 -23.22 11.59 2.24
C PRO A 463 -22.07 11.39 1.24
N TYR A 464 -21.59 12.43 0.57
CA TYR A 464 -20.38 12.36 -0.24
C TYR A 464 -19.08 12.25 0.61
N ARG A 465 -19.15 12.56 1.91
CA ARG A 465 -18.10 12.29 2.89
C ARG A 465 -18.26 10.86 3.41
N VAL A 466 -17.99 9.90 2.54
CA VAL A 466 -18.19 8.46 2.81
C VAL A 466 -17.37 7.92 3.98
N ASP A 467 -16.29 8.61 4.32
CA ASP A 467 -15.33 8.28 5.39
C ASP A 467 -15.68 8.90 6.75
N VAL A 468 -16.53 9.96 6.78
CA VAL A 468 -16.80 10.74 7.99
C VAL A 468 -18.14 10.34 8.62
N GLN A 469 -18.13 9.25 9.40
CA GLN A 469 -19.33 8.68 10.01
C GLN A 469 -19.29 8.65 11.55
N ARG A 470 -18.14 8.89 12.15
CA ARG A 470 -17.90 8.85 13.59
C ARG A 470 -17.32 10.17 14.07
N ASP A 471 -17.37 10.39 15.37
CA ASP A 471 -16.79 11.56 16.00
C ASP A 471 -15.27 11.70 15.78
N CYS A 472 -14.52 10.60 15.81
CA CYS A 472 -13.08 10.63 15.53
C CYS A 472 -12.76 11.03 14.10
N ASP A 473 -13.63 10.73 13.14
CA ASP A 473 -13.45 11.11 11.73
C ASP A 473 -13.64 12.64 11.57
N VAL A 474 -14.61 13.21 12.31
CA VAL A 474 -14.79 14.68 12.39
C VAL A 474 -13.60 15.35 13.10
N VAL A 475 -13.06 14.72 14.15
CA VAL A 475 -11.86 15.24 14.84
C VAL A 475 -10.67 15.27 13.90
N GLU A 476 -10.50 14.26 13.04
CA GLU A 476 -9.47 14.25 12.00
C GLU A 476 -9.62 15.41 11.03
N ASP A 477 -10.85 15.67 10.55
CA ASP A 477 -11.15 16.82 9.69
C ASP A 477 -10.84 18.17 10.38
N ILE A 478 -11.22 18.30 11.65
CA ILE A 478 -10.87 19.49 12.43
C ILE A 478 -9.35 19.66 12.51
N LEU A 479 -8.62 18.61 12.80
CA LEU A 479 -7.17 18.68 12.98
C LEU A 479 -6.42 18.97 11.68
N ARG A 480 -6.81 18.35 10.56
CA ARG A 480 -6.18 18.60 9.26
C ARG A 480 -6.38 20.05 8.78
N ILE A 481 -7.59 20.63 8.98
CA ILE A 481 -7.86 22.03 8.61
C ILE A 481 -7.24 23.00 9.62
N TYR A 482 -7.27 22.70 10.92
CA TYR A 482 -6.59 23.49 11.95
C TYR A 482 -5.08 23.53 11.71
N GLY A 483 -4.51 22.44 11.17
CA GLY A 483 -3.11 22.25 10.84
C GLY A 483 -2.36 21.46 11.93
N TYR A 484 -1.79 20.33 11.54
CA TYR A 484 -1.00 19.45 12.43
C TYR A 484 0.17 20.20 13.10
N ASN A 485 0.82 21.09 12.36
CA ASN A 485 1.97 21.86 12.86
C ASN A 485 1.58 22.93 13.91
N ASN A 486 0.30 23.21 14.07
CA ASN A 486 -0.22 24.13 15.08
C ASN A 486 -0.46 23.46 16.44
N VAL A 487 -0.19 22.15 16.54
CA VAL A 487 -0.26 21.40 17.80
C VAL A 487 1.15 21.22 18.35
N GLU A 488 1.38 21.76 19.54
CA GLU A 488 2.68 21.71 20.19
C GLU A 488 3.04 20.26 20.60
N ILE A 489 4.26 19.85 20.32
CA ILE A 489 4.80 18.58 20.79
C ILE A 489 5.16 18.73 22.27
N PRO A 490 4.53 17.97 23.19
CA PRO A 490 4.84 18.06 24.60
C PRO A 490 6.29 17.59 24.88
N THR A 491 7.02 18.34 25.69
CA THR A 491 8.38 18.01 26.11
C THR A 491 8.45 16.86 27.11
N THR A 492 7.32 16.49 27.70
CA THR A 492 7.23 15.44 28.72
C THR A 492 6.02 14.56 28.47
N LEU A 493 6.23 13.26 28.52
CA LEU A 493 5.16 12.25 28.50
C LEU A 493 4.86 11.81 29.94
N LYS A 494 3.64 12.02 30.42
CA LYS A 494 3.18 11.43 31.69
C LYS A 494 2.48 10.12 31.39
N SER A 495 3.10 9.00 31.75
CA SER A 495 2.55 7.67 31.62
C SER A 495 2.63 6.92 32.93
N SER A 496 1.55 6.25 33.33
CA SER A 496 1.61 5.26 34.40
C SER A 496 1.98 3.92 33.77
N LEU A 497 3.24 3.51 33.95
CA LEU A 497 3.73 2.24 33.46
C LEU A 497 3.48 1.17 34.52
N THR A 498 2.58 0.25 34.26
CA THR A 498 2.44 -0.98 35.03
C THR A 498 3.30 -2.06 34.40
N THR A 499 4.43 -2.39 35.03
CA THR A 499 5.42 -3.32 34.50
C THR A 499 5.25 -4.76 35.00
N LYS A 500 4.08 -5.18 35.43
CA LYS A 500 3.85 -6.48 36.08
C LYS A 500 2.84 -7.35 35.33
N GLY A 501 2.95 -7.43 34.00
CA GLY A 501 2.13 -8.34 33.19
C GLY A 501 2.81 -9.68 32.91
N GLU A 502 2.04 -10.72 32.55
CA GLU A 502 2.60 -11.99 32.07
C GLU A 502 3.44 -11.79 30.79
N VAL A 503 3.06 -10.85 29.93
CA VAL A 503 3.77 -10.47 28.71
C VAL A 503 5.17 -9.92 29.04
N ASP A 504 5.27 -8.99 30.00
CA ASP A 504 6.56 -8.43 30.41
C ASP A 504 7.50 -9.49 30.99
N TYR A 505 6.95 -10.44 31.74
CA TYR A 505 7.72 -11.55 32.26
C TYR A 505 8.24 -12.46 31.17
N SER A 506 7.38 -12.83 30.20
CA SER A 506 7.78 -13.64 29.05
C SER A 506 8.87 -12.94 28.22
N GLN A 507 8.73 -11.63 27.98
CA GLN A 507 9.72 -10.84 27.24
C GLN A 507 11.07 -10.74 27.97
N LYS A 508 11.05 -10.59 29.30
CA LYS A 508 12.30 -10.61 30.11
C LYS A 508 13.03 -11.94 29.99
N LEU A 509 12.28 -13.06 30.04
CA LEU A 509 12.87 -14.37 29.90
C LEU A 509 13.37 -14.64 28.47
N GLN A 510 12.66 -14.16 27.47
CA GLN A 510 13.11 -14.22 26.08
C GLN A 510 14.44 -13.47 25.92
N ASN A 511 14.53 -12.22 26.40
CA ASN A 511 15.77 -11.44 26.34
C ASN A 511 16.91 -12.13 27.10
N LEU A 512 16.64 -12.70 28.27
CA LEU A 512 17.62 -13.42 29.06
C LEU A 512 18.22 -14.62 28.30
N ILE A 513 17.38 -15.35 27.56
CA ILE A 513 17.82 -16.49 26.77
C ILE A 513 18.51 -16.03 25.48
N SER A 514 18.00 -14.97 24.82
CA SER A 514 18.65 -14.35 23.65
C SER A 514 20.07 -13.90 23.99
N GLU A 515 20.29 -13.19 25.10
CA GLU A 515 21.61 -12.77 25.58
C GLU A 515 22.53 -13.97 25.83
N GLN A 516 22.01 -15.04 26.46
CA GLN A 516 22.76 -16.26 26.66
C GLN A 516 23.20 -16.92 25.37
N LEU A 517 22.29 -17.03 24.38
CA LEU A 517 22.57 -17.62 23.07
C LEU A 517 23.58 -16.77 22.28
N VAL A 518 23.43 -15.45 22.27
CA VAL A 518 24.43 -14.54 21.68
C VAL A 518 25.79 -14.69 22.35
N GLY A 519 25.83 -14.80 23.69
CA GLY A 519 27.05 -15.09 24.44
C GLY A 519 27.70 -16.44 24.09
N CYS A 520 26.92 -17.41 23.57
CA CYS A 520 27.41 -18.69 23.03
C CYS A 520 27.74 -18.67 21.54
N GLY A 521 27.70 -17.51 20.89
CA GLY A 521 28.04 -17.31 19.49
C GLY A 521 26.90 -17.56 18.49
N PHE A 522 25.65 -17.57 18.95
CA PHE A 522 24.48 -17.59 18.07
C PHE A 522 24.20 -16.20 17.50
N ASN A 523 23.70 -16.17 16.26
CA ASN A 523 23.10 -15.00 15.66
C ASN A 523 21.58 -15.14 15.64
N GLU A 524 20.88 -14.09 16.03
CA GLU A 524 19.42 -14.05 15.90
C GLU A 524 19.06 -13.87 14.43
N ILE A 525 18.08 -14.65 13.96
CA ILE A 525 17.50 -14.50 12.63
C ILE A 525 16.02 -14.19 12.77
N LEU A 526 15.48 -13.54 11.77
CA LEU A 526 14.06 -13.23 11.67
C LEU A 526 13.56 -13.54 10.27
N ASN A 527 12.83 -14.65 10.15
CA ASN A 527 12.28 -15.11 8.89
C ASN A 527 10.79 -14.75 8.76
N ASN A 528 10.31 -14.71 7.53
CA ASN A 528 8.91 -14.44 7.25
C ASN A 528 8.02 -15.54 7.86
N SER A 529 6.86 -15.14 8.38
CA SER A 529 5.80 -16.07 8.80
C SER A 529 5.11 -16.75 7.62
N LEU A 530 5.19 -16.15 6.42
CA LEU A 530 4.73 -16.75 5.18
C LEU A 530 5.83 -17.60 4.56
N THR A 531 5.44 -18.75 4.00
CA THR A 531 6.35 -19.74 3.42
C THR A 531 5.67 -20.48 2.27
N ALA A 532 6.40 -21.38 1.61
CA ALA A 532 5.90 -22.19 0.52
C ALA A 532 5.20 -23.45 1.02
N ALA A 533 3.99 -23.74 0.54
CA ALA A 533 3.28 -24.98 0.81
C ALA A 533 4.06 -26.22 0.35
N SER A 534 4.88 -26.08 -0.70
CA SER A 534 5.73 -27.16 -1.25
C SER A 534 6.71 -27.74 -0.23
N TYR A 535 7.14 -26.97 0.78
CA TYR A 535 8.00 -27.49 1.85
C TYR A 535 7.34 -28.56 2.73
N TYR A 536 6.01 -28.57 2.76
CA TYR A 536 5.18 -29.48 3.57
C TYR A 536 4.68 -30.69 2.76
N GLU A 537 4.93 -30.73 1.45
CA GLU A 537 4.48 -31.82 0.60
C GLU A 537 5.14 -33.16 0.97
N GLY A 538 4.31 -34.16 1.24
CA GLY A 538 4.77 -35.51 1.61
C GLY A 538 5.37 -35.62 3.01
N LEU A 539 5.14 -34.62 3.88
CA LEU A 539 5.47 -34.70 5.29
C LEU A 539 4.29 -35.24 6.10
N GLU A 540 4.61 -36.14 7.03
CA GLU A 540 3.64 -36.68 7.99
C GLU A 540 3.58 -35.88 9.30
N THR A 541 4.72 -35.29 9.70
CA THR A 541 4.83 -34.47 10.93
C THR A 541 4.10 -33.13 10.80
N TYR A 542 4.27 -32.49 9.67
CA TYR A 542 3.62 -31.20 9.35
C TYR A 542 2.74 -31.38 8.13
N LYS A 543 1.49 -31.75 8.37
CA LYS A 543 0.56 -32.11 7.30
C LYS A 543 0.04 -30.89 6.53
N ASN A 544 -0.07 -31.03 5.22
CA ASN A 544 -0.64 -30.02 4.33
C ASN A 544 -2.05 -29.57 4.72
N GLU A 545 -2.87 -30.50 5.21
CA GLU A 545 -4.26 -30.23 5.67
C GLU A 545 -4.34 -29.28 6.87
N ASN A 546 -3.24 -29.15 7.63
CA ASN A 546 -3.15 -28.29 8.80
C ASN A 546 -2.52 -26.91 8.48
N LEU A 547 -2.22 -26.62 7.22
CA LEU A 547 -1.69 -25.33 6.78
C LEU A 547 -2.77 -24.25 6.77
N VAL A 548 -2.37 -23.05 7.13
CA VAL A 548 -3.17 -21.84 6.97
C VAL A 548 -2.83 -21.25 5.61
N TYR A 549 -3.71 -21.45 4.62
CA TYR A 549 -3.56 -20.92 3.27
C TYR A 549 -3.99 -19.46 3.18
N LEU A 550 -3.24 -18.65 2.43
CA LEU A 550 -3.64 -17.30 2.09
C LEU A 550 -4.67 -17.31 0.96
N MET A 551 -5.65 -16.43 1.05
CA MET A 551 -6.69 -16.29 0.01
C MET A 551 -6.12 -15.69 -1.28
N ASN A 552 -5.23 -14.69 -1.16
CA ASN A 552 -4.60 -13.98 -2.28
C ASN A 552 -3.10 -13.86 -2.03
N PRO A 553 -2.31 -14.94 -2.22
CA PRO A 553 -0.86 -14.88 -2.00
C PRO A 553 -0.18 -14.04 -3.09
N LEU A 554 0.87 -13.33 -2.71
CA LEU A 554 1.70 -12.55 -3.65
C LEU A 554 2.50 -13.44 -4.61
N SER A 555 2.91 -14.63 -4.14
CA SER A 555 3.61 -15.65 -4.93
C SER A 555 3.33 -17.04 -4.37
N ASN A 556 3.69 -18.08 -5.13
CA ASN A 556 3.62 -19.47 -4.65
C ASN A 556 4.62 -19.77 -3.53
N ASP A 557 5.69 -18.97 -3.41
CA ASP A 557 6.70 -19.13 -2.37
C ASP A 557 6.24 -18.57 -1.01
N LEU A 558 5.15 -17.78 -0.99
CA LEU A 558 4.58 -17.13 0.17
C LEU A 558 3.07 -17.36 0.27
N ASN A 559 2.63 -18.60 0.06
CA ASN A 559 1.20 -18.93 -0.08
C ASN A 559 0.56 -19.52 1.18
N VAL A 560 1.37 -19.85 2.20
CA VAL A 560 0.88 -20.41 3.48
C VAL A 560 1.62 -19.79 4.67
N MET A 561 1.02 -19.91 5.85
CA MET A 561 1.70 -19.59 7.11
C MET A 561 2.45 -20.81 7.65
N ARG A 562 3.65 -20.58 8.21
CA ARG A 562 4.56 -21.64 8.69
C ARG A 562 4.00 -22.40 9.89
N GLN A 563 4.13 -23.76 9.88
CA GLN A 563 3.84 -24.64 11.02
C GLN A 563 5.06 -24.85 11.93
N THR A 564 6.26 -24.53 11.45
CA THR A 564 7.54 -24.70 12.16
C THR A 564 8.50 -23.59 11.76
N LEU A 565 9.46 -23.29 12.60
CA LEU A 565 10.55 -22.35 12.29
C LEU A 565 11.62 -22.99 11.39
N LEU A 566 11.63 -24.33 11.25
CA LEU A 566 12.66 -25.11 10.58
C LEU A 566 13.06 -24.57 9.22
N PHE A 567 12.08 -24.42 8.33
CA PHE A 567 12.34 -24.13 6.90
C PHE A 567 12.94 -22.74 6.68
N GLY A 568 12.48 -21.72 7.37
CA GLY A 568 13.07 -20.39 7.29
C GLY A 568 14.53 -20.35 7.76
N GLY A 569 14.85 -21.13 8.80
CA GLY A 569 16.24 -21.28 9.22
C GLY A 569 17.10 -22.05 8.22
N LEU A 570 16.53 -23.06 7.53
CA LEU A 570 17.24 -23.77 6.44
C LEU A 570 17.50 -22.85 5.23
N GLU A 571 16.55 -22.00 4.86
CA GLU A 571 16.75 -20.96 3.83
C GLU A 571 17.91 -20.01 4.23
N SER A 572 17.94 -19.59 5.49
CA SER A 572 18.99 -18.75 6.04
C SER A 572 20.38 -19.45 5.99
N ILE A 573 20.43 -20.76 6.31
CA ILE A 573 21.64 -21.56 6.21
C ILE A 573 22.09 -21.68 4.75
N GLN A 574 21.20 -22.05 3.83
CA GLN A 574 21.47 -22.12 2.40
C GLN A 574 22.03 -20.80 1.86
N HIS A 575 21.36 -19.68 2.20
CA HIS A 575 21.78 -18.35 1.80
C HIS A 575 23.21 -18.02 2.22
N ASN A 576 23.59 -18.37 3.46
CA ASN A 576 24.92 -18.12 4.00
C ASN A 576 25.95 -19.10 3.42
N SER A 577 25.61 -20.38 3.29
CA SER A 577 26.49 -21.42 2.73
C SER A 577 26.88 -21.09 1.28
N ASN A 578 25.93 -20.60 0.47
CA ASN A 578 26.18 -20.13 -0.90
C ASN A 578 27.16 -18.94 -0.96
N ARG A 579 27.35 -18.24 0.17
CA ARG A 579 28.33 -17.16 0.36
C ARG A 579 29.57 -17.59 1.10
N LYS A 580 29.81 -18.91 1.21
CA LYS A 580 30.96 -19.54 1.87
C LYS A 580 31.02 -19.33 3.39
N ASN A 581 29.88 -19.01 4.01
CA ASN A 581 29.74 -18.99 5.46
C ASN A 581 28.92 -20.21 5.88
N ALA A 582 29.59 -21.32 6.14
CA ALA A 582 28.95 -22.61 6.43
C ALA A 582 28.95 -23.01 7.92
N ASP A 583 29.73 -22.30 8.74
CA ASP A 583 29.85 -22.56 10.19
C ASP A 583 28.91 -21.63 10.93
N LEU A 584 27.68 -22.10 11.21
CA LEU A 584 26.57 -21.22 11.62
C LEU A 584 25.89 -21.72 12.90
N LYS A 585 25.53 -20.77 13.76
CA LYS A 585 24.65 -20.96 14.90
C LYS A 585 23.57 -19.89 14.85
N PHE A 586 22.34 -20.29 14.62
CA PHE A 586 21.18 -19.40 14.51
C PHE A 586 20.12 -19.71 15.56
N PHE A 587 19.43 -18.67 16.00
CA PHE A 587 18.19 -18.81 16.77
C PHE A 587 17.13 -17.84 16.29
N GLU A 588 15.86 -18.24 16.45
CA GLU A 588 14.71 -17.41 16.13
C GLU A 588 13.59 -17.65 17.13
N PHE A 589 13.02 -16.57 17.66
CA PHE A 589 11.74 -16.61 18.33
C PHE A 589 10.65 -16.23 17.32
N GLY A 590 9.62 -17.06 17.18
CA GLY A 590 8.57 -16.78 16.20
C GLY A 590 7.29 -17.57 16.41
N ASN A 591 6.20 -17.05 15.84
CA ASN A 591 4.92 -17.74 15.80
C ASN A 591 4.90 -18.83 14.74
N CYS A 592 4.26 -19.95 15.07
CA CYS A 592 3.88 -21.05 14.19
C CYS A 592 2.35 -21.13 14.17
N TYR A 593 1.78 -21.48 13.02
CA TYR A 593 0.34 -21.37 12.77
C TYR A 593 -0.24 -22.70 12.33
N PHE A 594 -1.42 -23.02 12.83
CA PHE A 594 -2.07 -24.31 12.59
C PHE A 594 -3.53 -24.12 12.28
N TYR A 595 -4.04 -24.89 11.30
CA TYR A 595 -5.44 -25.03 10.99
C TYR A 595 -5.95 -26.40 11.39
N ASN A 596 -7.14 -26.45 12.00
CA ASN A 596 -7.82 -27.70 12.33
C ASN A 596 -9.26 -27.65 11.83
N ALA A 597 -9.55 -28.38 10.77
CA ALA A 597 -10.88 -28.44 10.14
C ALA A 597 -11.99 -28.92 11.10
N GLU A 598 -11.69 -29.82 12.03
CA GLU A 598 -12.65 -30.36 12.99
C GLU A 598 -13.17 -29.30 13.99
N LYS A 599 -12.38 -28.23 14.20
CA LYS A 599 -12.73 -27.12 15.09
C LYS A 599 -13.45 -25.98 14.39
N LYS A 600 -13.76 -26.12 13.08
CA LYS A 600 -14.48 -25.11 12.33
C LYS A 600 -15.85 -24.83 12.93
N ASN A 601 -16.10 -23.56 13.27
CA ASN A 601 -17.34 -23.11 13.87
C ASN A 601 -17.81 -21.82 13.17
N PRO A 602 -19.01 -21.78 12.57
CA PRO A 602 -19.55 -20.60 11.91
C PRO A 602 -19.68 -19.37 12.84
N GLU A 603 -19.98 -19.60 14.11
CA GLU A 603 -20.12 -18.52 15.11
C GLU A 603 -18.78 -18.03 15.66
N LYS A 604 -17.73 -18.87 15.56
CA LYS A 604 -16.38 -18.55 16.06
C LYS A 604 -15.36 -18.89 14.99
N VAL A 605 -15.26 -18.05 13.98
CA VAL A 605 -14.44 -18.26 12.79
C VAL A 605 -12.99 -18.64 13.14
N LEU A 606 -12.40 -18.02 14.17
CA LEU A 606 -11.04 -18.29 14.60
C LEU A 606 -10.85 -19.58 15.40
N ALA A 607 -11.91 -20.33 15.73
CA ALA A 607 -11.78 -21.54 16.54
C ALA A 607 -10.98 -22.67 15.84
N ALA A 608 -10.95 -22.64 14.51
CA ALA A 608 -10.18 -23.59 13.70
C ALA A 608 -8.68 -23.24 13.59
N TYR A 609 -8.25 -22.07 14.07
CA TYR A 609 -6.88 -21.58 13.96
C TYR A 609 -6.19 -21.57 15.32
N ALA A 610 -4.91 -21.88 15.34
CA ALA A 610 -4.08 -21.79 16.54
C ALA A 610 -2.73 -21.15 16.21
N GLU A 611 -2.22 -20.38 17.19
CA GLU A 611 -0.89 -19.80 17.15
C GLU A 611 -0.07 -20.30 18.33
N GLU A 612 1.14 -20.75 18.05
CA GLU A 612 2.10 -21.17 19.06
C GLU A 612 3.41 -20.41 18.91
N TYR A 613 3.96 -19.90 19.98
CA TYR A 613 5.22 -19.18 19.99
C TYR A 613 6.36 -20.13 20.31
N HIS A 614 7.32 -20.23 19.39
CA HIS A 614 8.43 -21.19 19.45
C HIS A 614 9.78 -20.48 19.49
N LEU A 615 10.79 -21.19 19.99
CA LEU A 615 12.22 -20.89 19.83
C LEU A 615 12.85 -21.99 18.98
N GLY A 616 13.38 -21.63 17.84
CA GLY A 616 14.20 -22.48 16.96
C GLY A 616 15.68 -22.23 17.20
N LEU A 617 16.47 -23.32 17.19
CA LEU A 617 17.94 -23.30 17.22
C LEU A 617 18.48 -24.12 16.07
N TRP A 618 19.42 -23.57 15.32
CA TRP A 618 20.14 -24.27 14.25
C TRP A 618 21.63 -24.19 14.50
N VAL A 619 22.30 -25.32 14.36
CA VAL A 619 23.76 -25.44 14.45
C VAL A 619 24.25 -26.27 13.25
N THR A 620 25.27 -25.80 12.53
CA THR A 620 25.83 -26.50 11.37
C THR A 620 27.28 -26.11 11.16
N GLY A 621 28.02 -26.96 10.44
CA GLY A 621 29.43 -26.73 10.09
C GLY A 621 30.41 -27.05 11.23
N LYS A 622 31.43 -26.26 11.37
CA LYS A 622 32.51 -26.48 12.37
C LYS A 622 32.16 -25.77 13.69
N ARG A 623 32.36 -26.48 14.79
CA ARG A 623 32.36 -25.91 16.13
C ARG A 623 33.62 -25.08 16.39
N VAL A 624 34.79 -25.61 15.97
CA VAL A 624 36.09 -24.96 16.08
C VAL A 624 36.79 -25.08 14.75
N SER A 625 37.25 -23.99 14.19
CA SER A 625 38.09 -23.97 12.99
C SER A 625 39.53 -24.27 13.31
N ASN A 626 40.23 -24.88 12.36
CA ASN A 626 41.64 -25.23 12.48
C ASN A 626 42.51 -24.02 12.85
N SER A 627 43.37 -24.19 13.84
CA SER A 627 44.36 -23.21 14.23
C SER A 627 45.68 -23.94 14.62
N TRP A 628 46.71 -23.15 14.89
CA TRP A 628 47.98 -23.73 15.36
C TRP A 628 47.84 -24.47 16.71
N ALA A 629 46.81 -24.12 17.50
CA ALA A 629 46.60 -24.68 18.85
C ALA A 629 45.53 -25.75 18.89
N HIS A 630 44.70 -25.87 17.83
CA HIS A 630 43.50 -26.71 17.87
C HIS A 630 43.18 -27.27 16.45
N PRO A 631 42.93 -28.56 16.29
CA PRO A 631 42.42 -29.11 15.02
C PRO A 631 40.97 -28.71 14.78
N ASP A 632 40.52 -28.90 13.53
CA ASP A 632 39.09 -28.75 13.19
C ASP A 632 38.22 -29.66 14.05
N GLU A 633 37.12 -29.12 14.55
CA GLU A 633 36.10 -29.90 15.25
C GLU A 633 34.74 -29.55 14.65
N ASN A 634 34.04 -30.56 14.18
CA ASN A 634 32.66 -30.36 13.66
C ASN A 634 31.67 -30.18 14.80
N SER A 635 30.62 -29.42 14.54
CA SER A 635 29.45 -29.34 15.42
C SER A 635 28.81 -30.72 15.59
N SER A 636 28.07 -30.92 16.65
CA SER A 636 27.43 -32.19 16.94
C SER A 636 26.06 -32.03 17.59
N VAL A 637 25.27 -33.08 17.53
CA VAL A 637 23.95 -33.11 18.23
C VAL A 637 24.13 -32.96 19.74
N TYR A 638 25.28 -33.36 20.31
CA TYR A 638 25.57 -33.20 21.74
C TYR A 638 25.76 -31.73 22.13
N GLU A 639 26.37 -30.95 21.22
CA GLU A 639 26.51 -29.49 21.40
C GLU A 639 25.13 -28.85 21.42
N LEU A 640 24.24 -29.16 20.46
CA LEU A 640 22.86 -28.66 20.42
C LEU A 640 22.09 -29.07 21.69
N LYS A 641 22.23 -30.34 22.14
CA LYS A 641 21.66 -30.85 23.39
C LYS A 641 22.09 -30.01 24.57
N ALA A 642 23.37 -29.67 24.67
CA ALA A 642 23.90 -28.84 25.76
C ALA A 642 23.25 -27.45 25.77
N TYR A 643 23.05 -26.79 24.61
CA TYR A 643 22.36 -25.50 24.54
C TYR A 643 20.91 -25.61 25.00
N VAL A 644 20.17 -26.63 24.56
CA VAL A 644 18.76 -26.83 24.97
C VAL A 644 18.69 -27.05 26.49
N LEU A 645 19.55 -27.89 27.06
CA LEU A 645 19.56 -28.15 28.48
C LEU A 645 19.99 -26.95 29.31
N ASN A 646 20.94 -26.15 28.80
CA ASN A 646 21.35 -24.91 29.44
C ASN A 646 20.22 -23.86 29.47
N ILE A 647 19.40 -23.77 28.42
CA ILE A 647 18.21 -22.92 28.41
C ILE A 647 17.25 -23.36 29.54
N PHE A 648 16.97 -24.66 29.63
CA PHE A 648 16.07 -25.18 30.66
C PHE A 648 16.60 -24.91 32.08
N THR A 649 17.89 -25.15 32.29
CA THR A 649 18.55 -24.88 33.58
C THR A 649 18.49 -23.39 33.92
N ARG A 650 18.78 -22.51 32.97
CA ARG A 650 18.73 -21.04 33.14
C ARG A 650 17.36 -20.55 33.55
N LEU A 651 16.30 -21.18 33.02
CA LEU A 651 14.90 -20.87 33.34
C LEU A 651 14.41 -21.57 34.62
N GLY A 652 15.26 -22.34 35.29
CA GLY A 652 14.97 -23.04 36.56
C GLY A 652 14.17 -24.34 36.37
N LEU A 653 14.17 -24.92 35.16
CA LEU A 653 13.54 -26.21 34.94
C LEU A 653 14.46 -27.35 35.39
N ASN A 654 14.05 -28.09 36.40
CA ASN A 654 14.79 -29.23 36.90
C ASN A 654 14.61 -30.45 35.95
N PHE A 655 15.71 -31.12 35.58
CA PHE A 655 15.69 -32.35 34.77
C PHE A 655 14.85 -33.47 35.39
N GLY A 656 14.75 -33.54 36.72
CA GLY A 656 13.84 -34.45 37.41
C GLY A 656 12.36 -34.22 37.10
N ASN A 657 11.99 -33.10 36.49
CA ASN A 657 10.62 -32.75 36.13
C ASN A 657 10.29 -32.95 34.65
N VAL A 658 11.26 -33.38 33.86
CA VAL A 658 11.09 -33.65 32.43
C VAL A 658 11.35 -35.12 32.10
N VAL A 659 10.81 -35.57 31.01
CA VAL A 659 10.97 -36.93 30.46
C VAL A 659 11.51 -36.82 29.05
N PHE A 660 12.63 -37.48 28.82
CA PHE A 660 13.24 -37.60 27.49
C PHE A 660 12.66 -38.84 26.79
N GLY A 661 12.34 -38.72 25.52
CA GLY A 661 11.85 -39.82 24.69
C GLY A 661 12.58 -39.82 23.34
N ASN A 662 12.75 -41.01 22.78
CA ASN A 662 13.21 -41.13 21.40
C ASN A 662 12.09 -40.63 20.47
N LEU A 663 12.45 -39.82 19.51
CA LEU A 663 11.53 -39.31 18.50
C LEU A 663 11.92 -39.85 17.14
N THR A 664 10.97 -40.52 16.48
CA THR A 664 11.11 -40.98 15.11
C THR A 664 10.03 -40.30 14.27
N ASN A 665 10.44 -39.52 13.30
CA ASN A 665 9.55 -38.86 12.35
C ASN A 665 10.31 -38.59 11.03
N ASP A 666 9.66 -37.92 10.10
CA ASP A 666 10.19 -37.61 8.77
C ASP A 666 11.09 -36.36 8.73
N ILE A 667 11.14 -35.60 9.81
CA ILE A 667 11.96 -34.37 9.92
C ILE A 667 13.41 -34.71 10.29
N TYR A 668 13.58 -35.61 11.25
CA TYR A 668 14.88 -35.93 11.80
C TYR A 668 15.34 -37.33 11.39
N SER A 669 16.66 -37.52 11.19
CA SER A 669 17.29 -38.84 11.08
C SER A 669 17.46 -39.47 12.46
N THR A 670 17.71 -38.67 13.49
CA THR A 670 17.78 -39.05 14.90
C THR A 670 17.37 -37.87 15.76
N ALA A 671 16.45 -38.08 16.68
CA ALA A 671 15.97 -37.03 17.54
C ALA A 671 15.50 -37.46 18.91
N ILE A 672 15.44 -36.50 19.82
CA ILE A 672 14.93 -36.63 21.17
C ILE A 672 13.79 -35.64 21.34
N SER A 673 12.72 -36.07 21.99
CA SER A 673 11.63 -35.22 22.49
C SER A 673 11.77 -35.02 23.99
N VAL A 674 11.42 -33.83 24.46
CA VAL A 674 11.40 -33.49 25.89
C VAL A 674 9.97 -33.13 26.28
N HIS A 675 9.46 -33.83 27.27
CA HIS A 675 8.10 -33.66 27.78
C HIS A 675 8.10 -33.30 29.26
N THR A 676 7.07 -32.60 29.69
CA THR A 676 6.77 -32.53 31.13
C THR A 676 6.36 -33.91 31.65
N ARG A 677 6.39 -34.15 32.96
CA ARG A 677 5.83 -35.37 33.55
C ARG A 677 4.36 -35.61 33.23
N GLY A 678 3.61 -34.56 32.90
CA GLY A 678 2.23 -34.63 32.46
C GLY A 678 2.05 -34.89 30.97
N GLY A 679 3.13 -35.21 30.23
CA GLY A 679 3.10 -35.59 28.82
C GLY A 679 3.04 -34.42 27.83
N LYS A 680 3.15 -33.15 28.26
CA LYS A 680 3.19 -32.00 27.36
C LYS A 680 4.56 -31.85 26.73
N LEU A 681 4.62 -31.74 25.40
CA LEU A 681 5.85 -31.53 24.63
C LEU A 681 6.42 -30.14 24.93
N LEU A 682 7.68 -30.07 25.32
CA LEU A 682 8.44 -28.85 25.57
C LEU A 682 9.39 -28.54 24.44
N ALA A 683 10.10 -29.55 23.96
CA ALA A 683 11.10 -29.41 22.92
C ALA A 683 11.28 -30.69 22.11
N THR A 684 11.73 -30.53 20.88
CA THR A 684 12.31 -31.57 20.03
C THR A 684 13.68 -31.11 19.56
N PHE A 685 14.65 -32.00 19.47
CA PHE A 685 15.96 -31.68 18.91
C PHE A 685 16.63 -32.91 18.32
N GLY A 686 17.42 -32.71 17.27
CA GLY A 686 18.10 -33.81 16.59
C GLY A 686 18.81 -33.35 15.33
N ILE A 687 19.15 -34.34 14.51
CA ILE A 687 19.81 -34.20 13.23
C ILE A 687 18.76 -34.19 12.15
N ILE A 688 18.69 -33.14 11.34
CA ILE A 688 17.74 -33.04 10.22
C ILE A 688 17.99 -34.17 9.20
N SER A 689 16.90 -34.72 8.65
CA SER A 689 17.00 -35.79 7.66
C SER A 689 17.69 -35.34 6.38
N LYS A 690 18.49 -36.22 5.77
CA LYS A 690 19.19 -35.93 4.52
C LYS A 690 18.26 -35.57 3.35
N LYS A 691 17.03 -36.06 3.40
CA LYS A 691 15.99 -35.72 2.40
C LYS A 691 15.68 -34.22 2.44
N ILE A 692 15.45 -33.67 3.64
CA ILE A 692 15.18 -32.25 3.84
C ILE A 692 16.42 -31.40 3.53
N GLN A 693 17.60 -31.79 4.01
CA GLN A 693 18.84 -31.04 3.73
C GLN A 693 19.10 -30.91 2.23
N LYS A 694 18.89 -31.98 1.46
CA LYS A 694 19.03 -31.98 -0.01
C LYS A 694 17.99 -31.08 -0.70
N ALA A 695 16.77 -31.01 -0.17
CA ALA A 695 15.75 -30.12 -0.72
C ALA A 695 16.13 -28.62 -0.62
N PHE A 696 17.00 -28.28 0.35
CA PHE A 696 17.55 -26.94 0.55
C PHE A 696 19.00 -26.79 0.06
N ASP A 697 19.53 -27.77 -0.69
CA ASP A 697 20.92 -27.75 -1.20
C ASP A 697 21.97 -27.51 -0.10
N ILE A 698 21.80 -28.19 1.05
CA ILE A 698 22.68 -28.08 2.21
C ILE A 698 23.49 -29.36 2.34
N ASP A 699 24.82 -29.24 2.20
CA ASP A 699 25.74 -30.38 2.28
C ASP A 699 26.10 -30.75 3.72
N ASN A 700 26.29 -29.78 4.59
CA ASN A 700 26.66 -30.01 5.99
C ASN A 700 25.47 -30.55 6.79
N GLU A 701 25.79 -31.39 7.81
CA GLU A 701 24.75 -31.78 8.77
C GLU A 701 24.19 -30.56 9.49
N VAL A 702 22.85 -30.51 9.60
CA VAL A 702 22.15 -29.48 10.35
C VAL A 702 21.54 -30.12 11.60
N TYR A 703 21.87 -29.54 12.73
CA TYR A 703 21.32 -29.87 14.03
C TYR A 703 20.25 -28.83 14.37
N TYR A 704 19.04 -29.28 14.60
CA TYR A 704 17.90 -28.38 14.85
C TYR A 704 17.18 -28.72 16.14
N ALA A 705 16.83 -27.69 16.89
CA ALA A 705 15.94 -27.79 18.05
C ALA A 705 14.76 -26.81 17.89
N GLU A 706 13.59 -27.27 18.30
CA GLU A 706 12.39 -26.43 18.37
C GLU A 706 11.77 -26.56 19.76
N ILE A 707 11.62 -25.44 20.45
CA ILE A 707 11.12 -25.36 21.82
C ILE A 707 9.79 -24.63 21.78
N ASN A 708 8.73 -25.27 22.26
CA ASN A 708 7.44 -24.59 22.45
C ASN A 708 7.54 -23.64 23.65
N TRP A 709 7.74 -22.36 23.36
CA TRP A 709 8.00 -21.33 24.36
C TRP A 709 6.81 -21.17 25.32
N LYS A 710 5.58 -21.24 24.79
CA LYS A 710 4.37 -21.11 25.60
C LYS A 710 4.23 -22.25 26.63
N GLU A 711 4.48 -23.48 26.22
CA GLU A 711 4.44 -24.63 27.14
C GLU A 711 5.61 -24.62 28.12
N LEU A 712 6.79 -24.16 27.67
CA LEU A 712 7.94 -23.97 28.56
C LEU A 712 7.64 -22.91 29.64
N MET A 713 7.05 -21.77 29.28
CA MET A 713 6.64 -20.74 30.26
C MET A 713 5.67 -21.28 31.29
N LYS A 714 4.72 -22.13 30.88
CA LYS A 714 3.82 -22.81 31.83
C LYS A 714 4.56 -23.75 32.75
N ALA A 715 5.52 -24.52 32.24
CA ALA A 715 6.28 -25.49 33.02
C ALA A 715 7.16 -24.84 34.09
N ILE A 716 7.69 -23.65 33.81
CA ILE A 716 8.55 -22.92 34.76
C ILE A 716 7.77 -21.99 35.72
N LYS A 717 6.45 -21.85 35.55
CA LYS A 717 5.64 -20.91 36.37
C LYS A 717 5.79 -21.14 37.90
N SER A 718 6.05 -22.38 38.30
CA SER A 718 6.28 -22.76 39.69
C SER A 718 7.76 -22.87 40.09
N ALA A 719 8.67 -22.62 39.15
CA ALA A 719 10.11 -22.71 39.40
C ALA A 719 10.53 -21.58 40.36
N LYS A 720 11.22 -21.96 41.44
CA LYS A 720 11.80 -21.00 42.36
C LYS A 720 13.32 -21.15 42.33
N VAL A 721 14.01 -20.04 42.14
CA VAL A 721 15.45 -19.99 42.34
C VAL A 721 15.73 -19.97 43.84
N ASN A 722 16.35 -21.03 44.32
CA ASN A 722 16.78 -21.14 45.74
C ASN A 722 18.31 -21.04 45.80
N PHE A 723 18.78 -20.07 46.54
CA PHE A 723 20.20 -20.00 46.86
C PHE A 723 20.58 -21.16 47.82
N LYS A 724 21.64 -21.89 47.48
CA LYS A 724 22.31 -22.84 48.39
C LYS A 724 23.78 -22.48 48.48
N GLU A 725 24.32 -22.47 49.72
CA GLU A 725 25.74 -22.34 49.92
C GLU A 725 26.47 -23.54 49.33
N LEU A 726 27.64 -23.29 48.77
CA LEU A 726 28.53 -24.38 48.30
C LEU A 726 28.93 -25.24 49.45
N SER A 727 28.91 -26.55 49.27
CA SER A 727 29.34 -27.51 50.29
C SER A 727 30.82 -27.27 50.69
N LYS A 728 31.11 -27.22 51.96
CA LYS A 728 32.47 -27.13 52.50
C LYS A 728 33.17 -28.49 52.49
N PHE A 729 32.44 -29.58 52.19
CA PHE A 729 33.00 -30.94 52.19
C PHE A 729 33.33 -31.38 50.75
N PRO A 730 34.50 -32.03 50.56
CA PRO A 730 34.95 -32.45 49.26
C PRO A 730 34.07 -33.54 48.66
N ALA A 731 33.83 -33.44 47.34
CA ALA A 731 33.20 -34.51 46.59
C ALA A 731 34.26 -35.58 46.22
N VAL A 732 33.82 -36.82 46.07
CA VAL A 732 34.65 -37.97 45.70
C VAL A 732 34.15 -38.52 44.38
N LYS A 733 35.05 -38.64 43.39
CA LYS A 733 34.79 -39.22 42.06
C LYS A 733 35.25 -40.68 42.04
N ARG A 734 34.40 -41.58 41.52
CA ARG A 734 34.67 -43.01 41.33
C ARG A 734 34.28 -43.45 39.95
N ASP A 735 35.15 -44.17 39.28
CA ASP A 735 34.96 -44.57 37.91
C ASP A 735 34.71 -46.08 37.80
N LEU A 736 33.84 -46.47 36.90
CA LEU A 736 33.59 -47.86 36.54
C LEU A 736 33.66 -48.03 35.02
N ALA A 737 34.33 -49.04 34.57
CA ALA A 737 34.28 -49.51 33.20
C ALA A 737 33.25 -50.62 33.10
N LEU A 738 32.15 -50.35 32.46
CA LEU A 738 31.00 -51.23 32.32
C LEU A 738 30.92 -51.86 30.94
N LEU A 739 31.06 -53.22 30.86
CA LEU A 739 30.77 -53.93 29.64
C LEU A 739 29.28 -54.26 29.58
N ILE A 740 28.63 -53.79 28.57
CA ILE A 740 27.15 -53.80 28.41
C ILE A 740 26.73 -54.18 26.98
N ASP A 741 25.51 -54.61 26.79
CA ASP A 741 24.93 -54.80 25.47
C ASP A 741 24.83 -53.47 24.71
N LYS A 742 25.03 -53.50 23.38
CA LYS A 742 25.00 -52.31 22.52
C LYS A 742 23.68 -51.55 22.62
N ASN A 743 22.59 -52.25 22.89
CA ASN A 743 21.26 -51.62 22.96
C ASN A 743 20.99 -50.86 24.25
N ILE A 744 21.82 -51.05 25.32
CA ILE A 744 21.65 -50.37 26.60
C ILE A 744 22.04 -48.91 26.42
N GLN A 745 21.13 -48.02 26.77
CA GLN A 745 21.36 -46.57 26.73
C GLN A 745 21.99 -46.08 28.04
N PHE A 746 22.79 -45.02 27.98
CA PHE A 746 23.38 -44.42 29.15
C PHE A 746 22.33 -43.93 30.15
N ALA A 747 21.19 -43.44 29.68
CA ALA A 747 20.05 -43.01 30.52
C ALA A 747 19.53 -44.12 31.44
N GLU A 748 19.65 -45.40 31.04
CA GLU A 748 19.26 -46.55 31.88
C GLU A 748 20.23 -46.72 33.03
N ILE A 749 21.54 -46.54 32.79
CA ILE A 749 22.58 -46.58 33.80
C ILE A 749 22.39 -45.43 34.79
N GLU A 750 22.21 -44.23 34.30
CA GLU A 750 21.97 -43.02 35.08
C GLU A 750 20.73 -43.18 35.99
N LYS A 751 19.61 -43.66 35.45
CA LYS A 751 18.41 -43.94 36.18
C LYS A 751 18.62 -44.92 37.32
N ILE A 752 19.30 -46.04 37.04
CA ILE A 752 19.58 -47.05 38.06
C ILE A 752 20.50 -46.49 39.13
N ALA A 753 21.48 -45.68 38.76
CA ALA A 753 22.40 -45.08 39.70
C ALA A 753 21.67 -44.12 40.67
N TYR A 754 20.83 -43.23 40.17
CA TYR A 754 20.04 -42.33 41.03
C TYR A 754 18.96 -43.05 41.85
N GLU A 755 18.40 -44.14 41.33
CA GLU A 755 17.47 -44.98 42.10
C GLU A 755 18.21 -45.70 43.25
N THR A 756 19.47 -46.08 43.03
CA THR A 756 20.29 -46.77 43.99
C THR A 756 20.80 -45.88 45.11
N GLU A 757 21.26 -44.67 44.78
CA GLU A 757 21.76 -43.72 45.75
C GLU A 757 21.14 -42.32 45.50
N LYS A 758 20.17 -41.94 46.31
CA LYS A 758 19.38 -40.72 46.11
C LYS A 758 19.91 -39.45 46.78
N LYS A 759 20.82 -39.61 47.75
CA LYS A 759 21.28 -38.49 48.61
C LYS A 759 22.70 -38.07 48.31
N LEU A 760 23.57 -39.03 48.25
CA LEU A 760 25.02 -38.81 48.15
C LEU A 760 25.50 -38.76 46.71
N LEU A 761 24.81 -39.40 45.74
CA LEU A 761 25.16 -39.34 44.34
C LEU A 761 24.70 -38.00 43.78
N LYS A 762 25.65 -37.17 43.34
CA LYS A 762 25.40 -35.84 42.79
C LYS A 762 25.35 -35.83 41.28
N GLU A 763 26.24 -36.65 40.64
CA GLU A 763 26.38 -36.63 39.17
C GLU A 763 26.81 -38.01 38.68
N VAL A 764 26.36 -38.37 37.50
CA VAL A 764 26.79 -39.56 36.73
C VAL A 764 27.24 -39.09 35.36
N GLU A 765 28.50 -39.34 35.01
CA GLU A 765 29.11 -38.82 33.80
C GLU A 765 29.63 -39.99 32.96
N LEU A 766 29.35 -39.99 31.65
CA LEU A 766 29.94 -40.88 30.67
C LEU A 766 31.13 -40.17 30.01
N PHE A 767 32.34 -40.63 30.33
CA PHE A 767 33.55 -39.99 29.84
C PHE A 767 34.29 -40.74 28.75
N ASP A 768 33.99 -42.04 28.53
CA ASP A 768 34.55 -42.78 27.41
C ASP A 768 33.58 -43.88 26.93
N VAL A 769 33.59 -44.11 25.62
CA VAL A 769 32.78 -45.13 24.93
C VAL A 769 33.70 -45.91 24.02
N TYR A 770 33.87 -47.18 24.27
CA TYR A 770 34.68 -48.05 23.45
C TYR A 770 33.82 -49.12 22.78
N GLU A 771 33.87 -49.16 21.44
CA GLU A 771 33.29 -50.15 20.58
C GLU A 771 34.40 -50.67 19.64
N GLY A 772 35.05 -51.79 19.95
CA GLY A 772 36.20 -52.25 19.18
C GLY A 772 36.35 -53.75 19.14
N LYS A 773 37.32 -54.21 18.35
CA LYS A 773 37.60 -55.67 18.08
C LYS A 773 37.93 -56.48 19.31
N ASN A 774 38.30 -55.86 20.43
CA ASN A 774 38.69 -56.52 21.66
C ASN A 774 37.50 -56.78 22.61
N LEU A 775 36.26 -56.57 22.15
CA LEU A 775 35.03 -56.83 22.90
C LEU A 775 34.25 -57.99 22.28
N GLU A 776 33.46 -58.66 23.10
CA GLU A 776 32.52 -59.68 22.65
C GLU A 776 31.56 -59.08 21.59
N PRO A 777 31.18 -59.84 20.53
CA PRO A 777 30.22 -59.36 19.57
C PRO A 777 28.89 -58.91 20.22
N GLY A 778 28.38 -57.75 19.86
CA GLY A 778 27.13 -57.20 20.43
C GLY A 778 27.34 -56.46 21.77
N LYS A 779 28.56 -56.27 22.24
CA LYS A 779 28.89 -55.54 23.46
C LYS A 779 29.58 -54.19 23.14
N LYS A 780 29.45 -53.25 24.09
CA LYS A 780 30.20 -52.00 24.18
C LYS A 780 30.70 -51.76 25.61
N SER A 781 31.72 -50.97 25.75
CA SER A 781 32.21 -50.56 27.08
C SER A 781 31.94 -49.09 27.32
N TYR A 782 31.28 -48.78 28.42
CA TYR A 782 31.10 -47.40 28.93
C TYR A 782 32.02 -47.18 30.12
N ALA A 783 32.80 -46.11 30.07
CA ALA A 783 33.51 -45.61 31.24
C ALA A 783 32.67 -44.52 31.90
N VAL A 784 32.16 -44.81 33.08
CA VAL A 784 31.20 -43.98 33.79
C VAL A 784 31.77 -43.50 35.11
N SER A 785 31.73 -42.21 35.36
CA SER A 785 32.10 -41.59 36.63
C SER A 785 30.87 -41.32 37.50
N PHE A 786 31.03 -41.55 38.79
CA PHE A 786 30.01 -41.25 39.81
C PHE A 786 30.57 -40.25 40.78
N LEU A 787 29.97 -39.07 40.91
CA LEU A 787 30.35 -38.00 41.83
C LEU A 787 29.52 -38.13 43.11
N LEU A 788 30.20 -38.46 44.20
CA LEU A 788 29.55 -38.64 45.51
C LEU A 788 29.91 -37.48 46.45
N GLN A 789 28.93 -36.89 47.13
CA GLN A 789 29.17 -35.81 48.10
C GLN A 789 28.08 -35.81 49.18
N ASP A 790 28.52 -35.66 50.41
CA ASP A 790 27.65 -35.33 51.53
C ASP A 790 27.78 -33.83 51.83
N GLU A 791 26.68 -33.14 51.92
CA GLU A 791 26.65 -31.69 52.20
C GLU A 791 26.92 -31.38 53.68
N SER A 792 26.87 -32.39 54.54
CA SER A 792 27.00 -32.26 56.00
C SER A 792 28.28 -32.80 56.59
N ALA A 793 29.00 -33.69 55.86
CA ALA A 793 30.21 -34.36 56.39
C ALA A 793 31.12 -34.85 55.25
N THR A 794 32.39 -35.06 55.55
CA THR A 794 33.32 -35.73 54.64
C THR A 794 33.02 -37.21 54.54
N LEU A 795 32.85 -37.73 53.30
CA LEU A 795 32.62 -39.17 53.09
C LEU A 795 33.89 -39.97 53.45
N ASN A 796 33.69 -41.08 54.16
CA ASN A 796 34.78 -42.02 54.44
C ASN A 796 34.81 -43.21 53.45
N ASP A 797 35.94 -43.87 53.28
CA ASP A 797 36.10 -44.94 52.32
C ASP A 797 35.09 -46.08 52.46
N LYS A 798 34.73 -46.45 53.72
CA LYS A 798 33.73 -47.49 53.97
C LYS A 798 32.31 -47.12 53.41
N GLN A 799 31.94 -45.84 53.54
CA GLN A 799 30.69 -45.38 52.97
C GLN A 799 30.71 -45.39 51.44
N ILE A 800 31.82 -44.94 50.84
CA ILE A 800 32.01 -44.89 49.43
C ILE A 800 31.98 -46.32 48.84
N ASP A 801 32.77 -47.27 49.42
CA ASP A 801 32.83 -48.65 48.96
C ASP A 801 31.48 -49.38 49.07
N LYS A 802 30.69 -49.06 50.07
CA LYS A 802 29.34 -49.58 50.24
C LYS A 802 28.39 -49.09 49.16
N ILE A 803 28.46 -47.79 48.83
CA ILE A 803 27.65 -47.21 47.72
C ILE A 803 28.07 -47.80 46.37
N MET A 804 29.36 -47.84 46.09
CA MET A 804 29.89 -48.40 44.84
C MET A 804 29.53 -49.87 44.70
N SER A 805 29.68 -50.69 45.72
CA SER A 805 29.26 -52.10 45.71
C SER A 805 27.77 -52.28 45.39
N LYS A 806 26.93 -51.42 45.95
CA LYS A 806 25.49 -51.44 45.71
C LYS A 806 25.15 -50.98 44.27
N LEU A 807 25.88 -49.98 43.75
CA LEU A 807 25.73 -49.49 42.36
C LEU A 807 26.11 -50.63 41.40
N ILE A 808 27.26 -51.26 41.56
CA ILE A 808 27.71 -52.35 40.73
C ILE A 808 26.70 -53.52 40.74
N ALA A 809 26.27 -53.98 41.93
CA ALA A 809 25.30 -55.06 42.02
C ALA A 809 23.97 -54.75 41.31
N ASN A 810 23.48 -53.51 41.41
CA ASN A 810 22.25 -53.11 40.73
C ASN A 810 22.39 -53.01 39.22
N LEU A 811 23.55 -52.52 38.73
CA LEU A 811 23.83 -52.44 37.28
C LEU A 811 24.00 -53.84 36.68
N GLU A 812 24.72 -54.76 37.41
CA GLU A 812 24.82 -56.17 37.02
C GLU A 812 23.48 -56.87 36.97
N ASN A 813 22.66 -56.71 38.01
CA ASN A 813 21.37 -57.41 38.10
C ASN A 813 20.32 -56.87 37.13
N LYS A 814 20.27 -55.57 36.89
CA LYS A 814 19.26 -54.94 36.05
C LYS A 814 19.62 -54.86 34.55
N LEU A 815 20.90 -54.72 34.25
CA LEU A 815 21.40 -54.52 32.87
C LEU A 815 22.34 -55.64 32.38
N GLY A 816 22.65 -56.59 33.21
CA GLY A 816 23.68 -57.60 32.88
C GLY A 816 25.06 -56.95 32.67
N ALA A 817 25.32 -55.81 33.23
CA ALA A 817 26.61 -55.13 33.10
C ALA A 817 27.74 -55.98 33.81
N LYS A 818 28.92 -56.05 33.17
CA LYS A 818 30.10 -56.67 33.76
C LYS A 818 31.15 -55.59 33.94
N LEU A 819 31.89 -55.62 35.06
CA LEU A 819 33.08 -54.81 35.23
C LEU A 819 34.18 -55.26 34.27
N ARG A 820 34.81 -54.33 33.59
CA ARG A 820 35.97 -54.61 32.70
C ARG A 820 37.30 -54.34 33.42
#